data_78e4d4bef0f86115c5b1fa3757eab962
#
_entry.id   78e4d4bef0f86115c5b1fa3757eab962
#
_cell.length_a   1.000
_cell.length_b   1.000
_cell.length_c   1.000
_cell.angle_alpha   90.00
_cell.angle_beta   90.00
_cell.angle_gamma   90.00
#
_symmetry.space_group_name_H-M   'P 1'
#
loop_
_entity.id
_entity.type
_entity.pdbx_description
1 polymer ?
#
loop_
_entity_poly.entity_id
_entity_poly.type
_entity_poly.pdbx_seq_one_letter_code
_entity_poly.pdbx_strand_id
1 'polypeptide(L)'
;MSGEDGTRDGGAAGDAGPEQLALVREAVRKAKAPRAKPRTWRGAALAKELPVARVLVDKGVLHLDRYFDYAVPEELDEVARPGVRVRVRFGAGGRTVREGRREGGSLIDGFLVERVAESDYPGALAALAQVVSPEPVLSPELLGLARAVADRYAGSLADVLQLAVPPRHARAEAVESGEPLPPPAAPEPGSWARYGRGPDFLRSLAGGGAPRAVWTALPGPEWAEEIARAVQATLASGRGALVVVPAGRPATRVDEALGALLGEGRHALLTADAGQERRYREWLAVRRGAVRAVVGTRAAMFAPVRDPGLVVVWDDGDSGHSDDNAPFPHVREVLELRSSRDRCAFLLGSWSCTVEAAQLVESGWAAPIVAGRERVRAAAPLVRTVGDGDLARDEAARAARLPSLAWQVAREGLRDGPVLVQVPRRGYVPRMACARCREPARCRHCAGPLEARDGAGALVCGWCGREEGGWHCPECGGHRLRAQVVGARRTAEELGRAFPAVPVRTSGREQVLDTVPGTPALVVSTPGAEPVAEGGYAAALLLDGWAMLGRPDLRAGEDALRRWIGAAALVRDQGAGGTVVVVAEPTLRPVQALVRWDPVGHAVRELAERAELGFPPVSRMAAVSGTAEAVVDFLAAVELPSDAEVLGPVPTAGPVSGAGRRPEPGPPARPGPGMSPSDGTEPQPRKPTSAAVCTATAATRATEYTHIRAEQTGCDRVTSLKTHK
;
A
#
# COMPACT_ATOMS: atom_id res chain seq x y z
N MET A 1 -59.76 -50.46 33.90
CA MET A 1 -59.12 -50.46 35.22
C MET A 1 -57.91 -49.50 35.04
N SER A 2 -58.09 -48.32 35.46
CA SER A 2 -57.46 -47.72 36.66
C SER A 2 -56.00 -47.46 36.38
N GLY A 3 -55.44 -46.35 36.45
CA GLY A 3 -55.68 -45.01 37.03
C GLY A 3 -54.37 -44.30 37.06
N GLU A 4 -54.44 -42.97 36.87
CA GLU A 4 -53.78 -41.95 37.70
C GLU A 4 -52.29 -42.02 37.84
N ASP A 5 -51.51 -40.95 37.83
CA ASP A 5 -51.74 -39.51 37.98
C ASP A 5 -50.37 -38.81 37.90
N GLY A 6 -50.37 -37.60 37.43
CA GLY A 6 -49.71 -36.43 37.95
C GLY A 6 -48.19 -36.34 37.71
N THR A 7 -47.57 -35.28 37.36
CA THR A 7 -47.76 -33.85 37.64
C THR A 7 -46.96 -32.98 36.67
N ARG A 8 -47.53 -31.89 36.29
CA ARG A 8 -46.94 -30.74 35.58
C ARG A 8 -45.96 -30.02 36.48
N ASP A 9 -44.89 -29.51 35.86
CA ASP A 9 -44.32 -28.28 36.39
C ASP A 9 -44.09 -27.27 35.26
N GLY A 10 -44.77 -26.16 35.35
CA GLY A 10 -44.79 -25.09 34.38
C GLY A 10 -43.81 -23.99 34.78
N GLY A 11 -42.87 -23.72 33.88
CA GLY A 11 -42.06 -22.52 33.96
C GLY A 11 -42.85 -21.32 33.54
N ALA A 12 -43.09 -20.40 34.47
CA ALA A 12 -43.83 -19.15 34.31
C ALA A 12 -43.07 -18.22 33.36
N ALA A 13 -43.72 -17.88 32.22
CA ALA A 13 -43.43 -16.65 31.48
C ALA A 13 -43.91 -15.48 32.34
N GLY A 14 -42.96 -14.62 32.75
CA GLY A 14 -43.24 -13.44 33.51
C GLY A 14 -44.13 -12.49 32.71
N ASP A 15 -45.33 -12.33 33.15
CA ASP A 15 -46.33 -11.40 32.64
C ASP A 15 -45.83 -9.96 32.94
N ALA A 16 -45.39 -9.23 31.90
CA ALA A 16 -44.99 -7.84 32.03
C ALA A 16 -46.21 -7.03 32.44
N GLY A 17 -46.19 -6.49 33.66
CA GLY A 17 -47.28 -5.77 34.25
C GLY A 17 -47.82 -4.62 33.37
N PRO A 18 -49.10 -4.26 33.51
CA PRO A 18 -49.74 -3.27 32.64
C PRO A 18 -49.04 -1.90 32.59
N GLU A 19 -48.25 -1.53 33.58
CA GLU A 19 -47.43 -0.31 33.57
C GLU A 19 -46.22 -0.40 32.63
N GLN A 20 -45.54 -1.53 32.54
CA GLN A 20 -44.42 -1.73 31.58
C GLN A 20 -44.93 -1.76 30.14
N LEU A 21 -46.05 -2.37 29.89
CA LEU A 21 -46.69 -2.36 28.56
C LEU A 21 -47.21 -0.95 28.17
N ALA A 22 -47.64 -0.14 29.15
CA ALA A 22 -48.01 1.26 28.91
C ALA A 22 -46.78 2.13 28.57
N LEU A 23 -45.63 1.97 29.27
CA LEU A 23 -44.39 2.68 29.00
C LEU A 23 -43.80 2.31 27.62
N VAL A 24 -43.82 1.03 27.25
CA VAL A 24 -43.36 0.56 25.94
C VAL A 24 -44.30 1.10 24.82
N ARG A 25 -45.63 1.08 25.02
CA ARG A 25 -46.61 1.68 24.08
C ARG A 25 -46.44 3.18 23.96
N GLU A 26 -46.13 3.89 25.04
CA GLU A 26 -45.85 5.32 25.00
C GLU A 26 -44.52 5.65 24.34
N ALA A 27 -43.46 4.87 24.57
CA ALA A 27 -42.22 4.99 23.87
C ALA A 27 -42.33 4.71 22.37
N VAL A 28 -43.07 3.66 21.97
CA VAL A 28 -43.37 3.35 20.55
C VAL A 28 -44.27 4.43 19.92
N ARG A 29 -45.19 5.02 20.69
CA ARG A 29 -46.05 6.11 20.21
C ARG A 29 -45.28 7.42 20.06
N LYS A 30 -44.34 7.75 20.95
CA LYS A 30 -43.39 8.87 20.82
C LYS A 30 -42.42 8.65 19.64
N ALA A 31 -41.98 7.42 19.37
CA ALA A 31 -41.17 7.10 18.20
C ALA A 31 -41.94 7.13 16.87
N LYS A 32 -43.25 6.95 16.88
CA LYS A 32 -44.10 6.97 15.69
C LYS A 32 -44.85 8.31 15.46
N ALA A 33 -44.65 9.33 16.32
CA ALA A 33 -45.24 10.65 16.06
C ALA A 33 -44.65 11.24 14.77
N PRO A 34 -45.45 11.63 13.79
CA PRO A 34 -44.93 12.25 12.58
C PRO A 34 -44.22 13.54 12.96
N ARG A 35 -42.92 13.57 12.75
CA ARG A 35 -42.09 14.77 12.93
C ARG A 35 -42.57 15.80 11.89
N ALA A 36 -42.90 17.01 12.33
CA ALA A 36 -43.29 18.08 11.44
C ALA A 36 -42.19 18.38 10.44
N LYS A 37 -42.47 18.27 9.14
CA LYS A 37 -41.53 18.62 8.08
C LYS A 37 -41.13 20.09 8.23
N PRO A 38 -39.83 20.43 8.26
CA PRO A 38 -39.39 21.81 8.28
C PRO A 38 -39.82 22.47 6.96
N ARG A 39 -40.81 23.37 7.00
CA ARG A 39 -41.35 24.05 5.81
C ARG A 39 -40.49 25.23 5.36
N THR A 40 -39.73 25.83 6.27
CA THR A 40 -38.81 26.93 5.98
C THR A 40 -37.61 26.89 6.93
N TRP A 41 -36.44 27.29 6.45
CA TRP A 41 -35.25 27.53 7.29
C TRP A 41 -34.98 29.02 7.30
N ARG A 42 -35.04 29.66 8.46
CA ARG A 42 -34.83 31.11 8.64
C ARG A 42 -35.58 31.98 7.59
N GLY A 43 -36.77 31.56 7.18
CA GLY A 43 -37.58 32.26 6.19
C GLY A 43 -37.26 31.92 4.72
N ALA A 44 -36.24 31.14 4.43
CA ALA A 44 -35.95 30.62 3.09
C ALA A 44 -36.79 29.36 2.82
N ALA A 45 -37.32 29.23 1.60
CA ALA A 45 -38.03 28.04 1.16
C ALA A 45 -37.04 26.86 1.06
N LEU A 46 -37.47 25.67 1.44
CA LEU A 46 -36.73 24.43 1.30
C LEU A 46 -37.17 23.70 0.02
N ALA A 47 -36.27 22.83 -0.45
CA ALA A 47 -36.55 21.92 -1.53
C ALA A 47 -37.86 21.15 -1.29
N LYS A 48 -38.70 21.02 -2.34
CA LYS A 48 -40.04 20.45 -2.24
C LYS A 48 -39.99 18.94 -2.01
N GLU A 49 -39.06 18.29 -2.67
CA GLU A 49 -38.83 16.85 -2.55
C GLU A 49 -37.50 16.61 -1.85
N LEU A 50 -37.47 15.62 -0.93
CA LEU A 50 -36.26 15.21 -0.20
C LEU A 50 -35.46 16.42 0.37
N PRO A 51 -36.05 17.24 1.25
CA PRO A 51 -35.45 18.51 1.71
C PRO A 51 -34.29 18.36 2.65
N VAL A 52 -33.87 17.15 2.98
CA VAL A 52 -32.74 16.86 3.88
C VAL A 52 -31.60 16.22 3.12
N ALA A 53 -30.41 16.81 3.22
CA ALA A 53 -29.16 16.27 2.68
C ALA A 53 -28.38 15.57 3.80
N ARG A 54 -28.05 14.30 3.64
CA ARG A 54 -27.09 13.56 4.45
C ARG A 54 -25.69 13.81 3.91
N VAL A 55 -24.86 14.45 4.71
CA VAL A 55 -23.51 14.89 4.32
C VAL A 55 -22.48 14.16 5.16
N LEU A 56 -21.49 13.58 4.49
CA LEU A 56 -20.24 13.16 5.11
C LEU A 56 -19.29 14.35 5.11
N VAL A 57 -18.86 14.77 6.30
CA VAL A 57 -17.88 15.86 6.45
C VAL A 57 -16.46 15.36 6.19
N ASP A 58 -15.66 16.18 5.50
CA ASP A 58 -14.28 15.84 5.18
C ASP A 58 -13.35 16.09 6.40
N LYS A 59 -13.50 15.23 7.40
CA LYS A 59 -12.72 15.21 8.64
C LYS A 59 -12.39 13.77 9.00
N GLY A 60 -11.10 13.41 8.91
CA GLY A 60 -10.58 12.09 9.26
C GLY A 60 -10.53 11.86 10.78
N VAL A 61 -11.66 11.94 11.45
CA VAL A 61 -11.78 11.73 12.89
C VAL A 61 -12.87 10.70 13.16
N LEU A 62 -12.54 9.60 13.80
CA LEU A 62 -13.42 8.43 13.94
C LEU A 62 -14.80 8.75 14.58
N HIS A 63 -14.88 9.63 15.58
CA HIS A 63 -16.17 9.99 16.17
C HIS A 63 -17.07 10.83 15.25
N LEU A 64 -16.53 11.35 14.14
CA LEU A 64 -17.25 12.04 13.08
C LEU A 64 -17.56 11.14 11.87
N ASP A 65 -17.20 9.86 11.91
CA ASP A 65 -17.46 8.89 10.84
C ASP A 65 -18.93 8.49 10.79
N ARG A 66 -19.77 9.50 10.54
CA ARG A 66 -21.22 9.38 10.39
C ARG A 66 -21.74 10.48 9.47
N TYR A 67 -22.96 10.33 9.01
CA TYR A 67 -23.63 11.35 8.21
C TYR A 67 -24.27 12.41 9.12
N PHE A 68 -24.23 13.64 8.63
CA PHE A 68 -24.87 14.80 9.29
C PHE A 68 -25.95 15.36 8.37
N ASP A 69 -27.12 15.64 8.94
CA ASP A 69 -28.27 16.11 8.20
C ASP A 69 -28.29 17.63 8.10
N TYR A 70 -28.51 18.13 6.89
CA TYR A 70 -28.64 19.55 6.56
C TYR A 70 -29.90 19.80 5.75
N ALA A 71 -30.56 20.93 5.99
CA ALA A 71 -31.70 21.36 5.18
C ALA A 71 -31.22 21.86 3.81
N VAL A 72 -31.90 21.47 2.72
CA VAL A 72 -31.55 21.90 1.36
C VAL A 72 -32.43 23.12 0.99
N PRO A 73 -31.86 24.31 0.77
CA PRO A 73 -32.56 25.47 0.26
C PRO A 73 -33.11 25.17 -1.15
N GLU A 74 -34.28 25.76 -1.49
CA GLU A 74 -34.94 25.58 -2.80
C GLU A 74 -34.03 25.98 -3.96
N GLU A 75 -33.20 27.02 -3.78
CA GLU A 75 -32.19 27.48 -4.77
C GLU A 75 -31.10 26.46 -5.10
N LEU A 76 -30.85 25.50 -4.20
CA LEU A 76 -29.88 24.45 -4.40
C LEU A 76 -30.50 23.11 -4.82
N ASP A 77 -31.81 23.01 -4.95
CA ASP A 77 -32.56 21.77 -5.16
C ASP A 77 -32.04 20.97 -6.38
N GLU A 78 -31.86 21.65 -7.52
CA GLU A 78 -31.42 21.01 -8.76
C GLU A 78 -29.99 20.53 -8.74
N VAL A 79 -29.09 21.23 -8.03
CA VAL A 79 -27.64 20.94 -8.01
C VAL A 79 -27.21 20.10 -6.82
N ALA A 80 -27.99 20.06 -5.75
CA ALA A 80 -27.71 19.27 -4.56
C ALA A 80 -28.06 17.79 -4.77
N ARG A 81 -27.35 17.11 -5.66
CA ARG A 81 -27.54 15.68 -5.98
C ARG A 81 -26.61 14.79 -5.19
N PRO A 82 -26.99 13.53 -4.90
CA PRO A 82 -26.06 12.56 -4.31
C PRO A 82 -24.75 12.46 -5.10
N GLY A 83 -23.64 12.43 -4.39
CA GLY A 83 -22.31 12.34 -4.95
C GLY A 83 -21.60 13.67 -5.22
N VAL A 84 -22.26 14.81 -5.06
CA VAL A 84 -21.63 16.13 -5.28
C VAL A 84 -20.82 16.59 -4.07
N ARG A 85 -19.80 17.43 -4.33
CA ARG A 85 -19.05 18.13 -3.28
C ARG A 85 -19.86 19.29 -2.75
N VAL A 86 -19.90 19.40 -1.42
CA VAL A 86 -20.64 20.46 -0.72
C VAL A 86 -19.78 21.14 0.32
N ARG A 87 -20.19 22.33 0.76
CA ARG A 87 -19.68 22.99 1.97
C ARG A 87 -20.78 23.16 2.97
N VAL A 88 -20.46 22.85 4.21
CA VAL A 88 -21.39 22.92 5.32
C VAL A 88 -20.77 23.65 6.51
N ARG A 89 -21.61 24.28 7.34
CA ARG A 89 -21.15 24.84 8.62
C ARG A 89 -21.11 23.72 9.67
N PHE A 90 -19.98 23.54 10.32
CA PHE A 90 -19.74 22.47 11.26
C PHE A 90 -19.00 22.94 12.51
N GLY A 91 -19.42 22.44 13.68
CA GLY A 91 -18.81 22.73 14.99
C GLY A 91 -19.37 23.97 15.68
N ALA A 92 -19.07 24.10 16.99
CA ALA A 92 -19.56 25.20 17.86
C ALA A 92 -18.68 26.47 17.83
N GLY A 93 -17.56 26.45 17.10
CA GLY A 93 -16.49 27.44 17.17
C GLY A 93 -16.47 28.42 16.00
N GLY A 94 -17.13 29.55 16.15
CA GLY A 94 -17.00 30.68 15.22
C GLY A 94 -17.70 31.93 15.79
N ARG A 95 -16.96 32.72 16.58
CA ARG A 95 -17.43 34.05 16.98
C ARG A 95 -17.13 35.05 15.86
N THR A 96 -17.92 35.06 14.82
CA THR A 96 -18.03 36.21 13.92
C THR A 96 -19.38 36.83 14.17
N VAL A 97 -19.36 37.95 14.91
CA VAL A 97 -20.53 38.82 15.05
C VAL A 97 -20.58 39.70 13.80
N ARG A 98 -21.40 39.33 12.84
CA ARG A 98 -21.85 40.25 11.78
C ARG A 98 -23.34 40.48 12.03
N GLU A 99 -23.72 41.73 12.27
CA GLU A 99 -25.12 42.19 12.45
C GLU A 99 -25.91 41.52 13.59
N GLY A 100 -25.28 41.28 14.76
CA GLY A 100 -25.98 40.82 15.95
C GLY A 100 -26.46 39.36 15.94
N ARG A 101 -26.09 38.55 14.91
CA ARG A 101 -26.41 37.12 14.82
C ARG A 101 -25.17 36.24 15.00
N ARG A 102 -25.25 35.28 15.90
CA ARG A 102 -24.26 34.21 16.07
C ARG A 102 -24.38 33.22 14.91
N GLU A 103 -23.48 33.28 13.94
CA GLU A 103 -23.32 32.16 12.98
C GLU A 103 -22.32 31.17 13.58
N GLY A 104 -22.82 30.01 14.04
CA GLY A 104 -22.00 28.96 14.62
C GLY A 104 -21.35 28.09 13.54
N GLY A 105 -20.08 27.70 13.78
CA GLY A 105 -19.34 26.71 12.99
C GLY A 105 -18.48 27.28 11.87
N SER A 106 -17.33 26.61 11.61
CA SER A 106 -16.51 26.86 10.43
C SER A 106 -17.12 26.21 9.19
N LEU A 107 -16.86 26.81 8.01
CA LEU A 107 -17.24 26.20 6.74
C LEU A 107 -16.24 25.09 6.42
N ILE A 108 -16.72 23.88 6.25
CA ILE A 108 -15.92 22.71 5.88
C ILE A 108 -16.43 22.01 4.65
N ASP A 109 -15.53 21.35 3.95
CA ASP A 109 -15.88 20.55 2.76
C ASP A 109 -16.50 19.22 3.19
N GLY A 110 -17.31 18.63 2.30
CA GLY A 110 -17.95 17.34 2.48
C GLY A 110 -18.55 16.81 1.18
N PHE A 111 -19.15 15.64 1.28
CA PHE A 111 -19.88 15.02 0.18
C PHE A 111 -21.34 14.83 0.56
N LEU A 112 -22.25 15.22 -0.33
CA LEU A 112 -23.66 14.89 -0.21
C LEU A 112 -23.82 13.41 -0.59
N VAL A 113 -24.16 12.56 0.39
CA VAL A 113 -24.25 11.12 0.19
C VAL A 113 -25.65 10.72 -0.28
N GLU A 114 -26.67 11.29 0.37
CA GLU A 114 -28.07 10.92 0.14
C GLU A 114 -28.99 12.12 0.42
N ARG A 115 -30.13 12.15 -0.23
CA ARG A 115 -31.22 13.05 0.12
C ARG A 115 -32.42 12.25 0.67
N VAL A 116 -33.02 12.71 1.76
CA VAL A 116 -34.12 12.04 2.43
C VAL A 116 -35.28 13.04 2.71
N ALA A 117 -36.49 12.51 2.90
CA ALA A 117 -37.65 13.32 3.17
C ALA A 117 -37.65 13.89 4.59
N GLU A 118 -37.10 13.17 5.55
CA GLU A 118 -37.13 13.50 6.98
C GLU A 118 -35.78 13.18 7.62
N SER A 119 -35.45 13.95 8.67
CA SER A 119 -34.25 13.74 9.47
C SER A 119 -34.58 13.06 10.79
N ASP A 120 -33.74 12.17 11.25
CA ASP A 120 -33.78 11.58 12.60
C ASP A 120 -33.23 12.52 13.70
N TYR A 121 -32.60 13.62 13.30
CA TYR A 121 -32.07 14.61 14.25
C TYR A 121 -33.22 15.41 14.90
N PRO A 122 -33.32 15.43 16.24
CA PRO A 122 -34.42 16.05 16.94
C PRO A 122 -34.36 17.58 16.95
N GLY A 123 -33.24 18.19 16.56
CA GLY A 123 -33.03 19.64 16.57
C GLY A 123 -33.32 20.30 15.22
N ALA A 124 -33.18 21.62 15.17
CA ALA A 124 -33.30 22.39 13.92
C ALA A 124 -32.04 22.11 13.06
N LEU A 125 -32.28 21.73 11.80
CA LEU A 125 -31.20 21.51 10.85
C LEU A 125 -30.56 22.84 10.43
N ALA A 126 -29.23 22.87 10.25
CA ALA A 126 -28.57 23.93 9.53
C ALA A 126 -28.77 23.78 8.03
N ALA A 127 -28.76 24.89 7.28
CA ALA A 127 -28.84 24.82 5.83
C ALA A 127 -27.54 24.37 5.20
N LEU A 128 -27.62 23.64 4.08
CA LEU A 128 -26.52 23.41 3.17
C LEU A 128 -26.00 24.77 2.68
N ALA A 129 -24.70 25.05 2.93
CA ALA A 129 -24.16 26.37 2.65
C ALA A 129 -23.86 26.57 1.16
N GLN A 130 -23.33 25.54 0.49
CA GLN A 130 -22.94 25.61 -0.90
C GLN A 130 -22.81 24.23 -1.53
N VAL A 131 -23.21 24.08 -2.78
CA VAL A 131 -22.76 23.01 -3.68
C VAL A 131 -21.54 23.53 -4.44
N VAL A 132 -20.37 22.87 -4.26
CA VAL A 132 -19.10 23.32 -4.83
C VAL A 132 -19.08 23.12 -6.35
N SER A 133 -19.72 22.04 -6.80
CA SER A 133 -19.87 21.69 -8.20
C SER A 133 -21.08 20.77 -8.38
N PRO A 134 -21.84 20.91 -9.48
CA PRO A 134 -22.93 20.00 -9.81
C PRO A 134 -22.44 18.63 -10.31
N GLU A 135 -21.13 18.45 -10.56
CA GLU A 135 -20.55 17.16 -10.98
C GLU A 135 -20.57 16.14 -9.83
N PRO A 136 -21.30 15.02 -9.97
CA PRO A 136 -21.30 13.97 -8.95
C PRO A 136 -20.03 13.13 -9.07
N VAL A 137 -19.10 13.36 -8.16
CA VAL A 137 -17.78 12.68 -8.12
C VAL A 137 -17.80 11.39 -7.29
N LEU A 138 -18.73 11.22 -6.39
CA LEU A 138 -18.88 10.05 -5.53
C LEU A 138 -20.06 9.19 -5.99
N SER A 139 -19.77 8.04 -6.62
CA SER A 139 -20.81 7.08 -6.98
C SER A 139 -21.16 6.16 -5.80
N PRO A 140 -22.36 5.53 -5.79
CA PRO A 140 -22.72 4.55 -4.77
C PRO A 140 -21.74 3.39 -4.65
N GLU A 141 -21.18 2.91 -5.79
CA GLU A 141 -20.20 1.84 -5.84
C GLU A 141 -18.88 2.28 -5.17
N LEU A 142 -18.39 3.49 -5.49
CA LEU A 142 -17.18 4.04 -4.89
C LEU A 142 -17.37 4.31 -3.40
N LEU A 143 -18.53 4.84 -2.99
CA LEU A 143 -18.89 5.01 -1.58
C LEU A 143 -18.89 3.67 -0.83
N GLY A 144 -19.53 2.65 -1.42
CA GLY A 144 -19.58 1.31 -0.86
C GLY A 144 -18.21 0.65 -0.74
N LEU A 145 -17.32 0.82 -1.74
CA LEU A 145 -15.94 0.36 -1.68
C LEU A 145 -15.16 1.11 -0.59
N ALA A 146 -15.28 2.43 -0.54
CA ALA A 146 -14.61 3.24 0.47
C ALA A 146 -15.04 2.86 1.90
N ARG A 147 -16.33 2.58 2.13
CA ARG A 147 -16.81 2.08 3.43
C ARG A 147 -16.20 0.73 3.77
N ALA A 148 -16.19 -0.22 2.84
CA ALA A 148 -15.61 -1.55 3.05
C ALA A 148 -14.09 -1.48 3.36
N VAL A 149 -13.37 -0.55 2.72
CA VAL A 149 -11.95 -0.32 3.01
C VAL A 149 -11.77 0.30 4.39
N ALA A 150 -12.57 1.31 4.75
CA ALA A 150 -12.52 1.94 6.08
C ALA A 150 -12.79 0.92 7.19
N ASP A 151 -13.80 0.06 7.02
CA ASP A 151 -14.13 -1.00 7.98
C ASP A 151 -13.00 -2.04 8.12
N ARG A 152 -12.40 -2.42 6.97
CA ARG A 152 -11.30 -3.40 6.96
C ARG A 152 -10.04 -2.91 7.65
N TYR A 153 -9.76 -1.62 7.57
CA TYR A 153 -8.53 -1.00 8.08
C TYR A 153 -8.77 -0.19 9.38
N ALA A 154 -9.94 -0.34 10.00
CA ALA A 154 -10.33 0.42 11.19
C ALA A 154 -10.12 1.94 11.03
N GLY A 155 -10.35 2.45 9.81
CA GLY A 155 -10.23 3.86 9.46
C GLY A 155 -11.56 4.57 9.34
N SER A 156 -11.55 5.89 9.09
CA SER A 156 -12.76 6.65 8.80
C SER A 156 -13.06 6.64 7.29
N LEU A 157 -14.34 6.73 6.94
CA LEU A 157 -14.76 6.88 5.54
C LEU A 157 -14.18 8.15 4.90
N ALA A 158 -14.04 9.23 5.67
CA ALA A 158 -13.44 10.48 5.21
C ALA A 158 -11.98 10.29 4.79
N ASP A 159 -11.17 9.57 5.58
CA ASP A 159 -9.77 9.28 5.23
C ASP A 159 -9.66 8.52 3.89
N VAL A 160 -10.52 7.50 3.71
CA VAL A 160 -10.53 6.74 2.44
C VAL A 160 -10.99 7.60 1.27
N LEU A 161 -11.99 8.46 1.43
CA LEU A 161 -12.46 9.34 0.35
C LEU A 161 -11.41 10.40 -0.05
N GLN A 162 -10.57 10.85 0.87
CA GLN A 162 -9.43 11.72 0.55
C GLN A 162 -8.41 11.02 -0.38
N LEU A 163 -8.26 9.70 -0.27
CA LEU A 163 -7.43 8.90 -1.17
C LEU A 163 -8.14 8.59 -2.50
N ALA A 164 -9.47 8.41 -2.45
CA ALA A 164 -10.26 7.92 -3.57
C ALA A 164 -10.66 9.00 -4.58
N VAL A 165 -10.94 10.23 -4.09
CA VAL A 165 -11.48 11.30 -4.92
C VAL A 165 -10.47 12.45 -5.03
N PRO A 166 -9.81 12.64 -6.19
CA PRO A 166 -8.75 13.63 -6.34
C PRO A 166 -9.29 15.06 -6.10
N PRO A 167 -8.44 16.01 -5.68
CA PRO A 167 -8.82 17.40 -5.52
C PRO A 167 -9.43 17.97 -6.80
N ARG A 168 -10.49 18.77 -6.65
CA ARG A 168 -11.19 19.41 -7.77
C ARG A 168 -10.29 20.36 -8.56
N HIS A 169 -10.38 20.31 -9.88
CA HIS A 169 -9.79 21.28 -10.78
C HIS A 169 -10.86 21.85 -11.72
N ALA A 170 -11.28 23.10 -11.49
CA ALA A 170 -12.45 23.68 -12.15
C ALA A 170 -12.34 23.73 -13.68
N ARG A 171 -11.16 24.04 -14.24
CA ARG A 171 -10.96 24.05 -15.69
C ARG A 171 -11.06 22.66 -16.30
N ALA A 172 -10.48 21.65 -15.65
CA ALA A 172 -10.59 20.25 -16.11
C ALA A 172 -12.04 19.76 -16.06
N GLU A 173 -12.82 20.20 -15.07
CA GLU A 173 -14.22 19.83 -14.92
C GLU A 173 -15.12 20.43 -16.02
N ALA A 174 -14.80 21.64 -16.48
CA ALA A 174 -15.54 22.33 -17.55
C ALA A 174 -15.33 21.71 -18.95
N VAL A 175 -14.29 20.84 -19.09
CA VAL A 175 -14.05 20.14 -20.36
C VAL A 175 -15.00 18.96 -20.47
N GLU A 176 -15.75 18.91 -21.55
CA GLU A 176 -16.59 17.75 -21.87
C GLU A 176 -15.70 16.55 -22.21
N SER A 177 -16.12 15.37 -21.77
CA SER A 177 -15.48 14.12 -22.13
C SER A 177 -16.05 13.63 -23.46
N GLY A 178 -15.21 13.09 -24.34
CA GLY A 178 -15.65 12.50 -25.61
C GLY A 178 -16.59 11.30 -25.40
N GLU A 179 -17.19 10.85 -26.50
CA GLU A 179 -17.98 9.63 -26.50
C GLU A 179 -17.09 8.39 -26.33
N PRO A 180 -17.58 7.33 -25.66
CA PRO A 180 -16.83 6.10 -25.50
C PRO A 180 -16.60 5.42 -26.84
N LEU A 181 -15.38 5.00 -27.10
CA LEU A 181 -15.04 4.24 -28.30
C LEU A 181 -15.68 2.83 -28.24
N PRO A 182 -16.06 2.26 -29.41
CA PRO A 182 -16.62 0.91 -29.46
C PRO A 182 -15.65 -0.13 -28.92
N PRO A 183 -16.14 -1.27 -28.35
CA PRO A 183 -15.28 -2.36 -27.88
C PRO A 183 -14.29 -2.80 -28.96
N PRO A 184 -13.01 -3.07 -28.62
CA PRO A 184 -12.05 -3.64 -29.54
C PRO A 184 -12.36 -5.11 -29.84
N ALA A 185 -11.74 -5.68 -30.88
CA ALA A 185 -11.77 -7.11 -31.09
C ALA A 185 -11.05 -7.86 -29.95
N ALA A 186 -11.48 -9.08 -29.66
CA ALA A 186 -10.80 -9.94 -28.70
C ALA A 186 -9.36 -10.23 -29.17
N PRO A 187 -8.36 -10.21 -28.28
CA PRO A 187 -6.97 -10.46 -28.65
C PRO A 187 -6.71 -11.92 -28.98
N GLU A 188 -5.75 -12.17 -29.87
CA GLU A 188 -5.08 -13.46 -29.92
C GLU A 188 -4.26 -13.69 -28.65
N PRO A 189 -4.05 -14.95 -28.23
CA PRO A 189 -3.34 -15.26 -26.99
C PRO A 189 -1.93 -14.64 -26.89
N GLY A 190 -1.18 -14.54 -28.00
CA GLY A 190 0.18 -13.99 -27.98
C GLY A 190 1.06 -14.72 -26.97
N SER A 191 1.78 -13.96 -26.16
CA SER A 191 2.65 -14.47 -25.10
C SER A 191 1.92 -15.27 -24.02
N TRP A 192 0.61 -15.09 -23.82
CA TRP A 192 -0.19 -15.90 -22.90
C TRP A 192 -0.23 -17.40 -23.27
N ALA A 193 0.04 -17.77 -24.54
CA ALA A 193 0.17 -19.15 -24.95
C ALA A 193 1.34 -19.91 -24.28
N ARG A 194 2.26 -19.19 -23.63
CA ARG A 194 3.36 -19.77 -22.85
C ARG A 194 2.90 -20.37 -21.52
N TYR A 195 1.71 -19.98 -21.04
CA TYR A 195 1.12 -20.44 -19.78
C TYR A 195 -0.03 -21.40 -20.05
N GLY A 196 -0.07 -22.56 -19.39
CA GLY A 196 -1.06 -23.59 -19.67
C GLY A 196 -2.52 -23.14 -19.55
N ARG A 197 -2.81 -22.20 -18.64
CA ARG A 197 -4.16 -21.61 -18.42
C ARG A 197 -4.33 -20.22 -19.04
N GLY A 198 -3.28 -19.69 -19.67
CA GLY A 198 -3.28 -18.31 -20.19
C GLY A 198 -4.35 -18.06 -21.26
N PRO A 199 -4.45 -18.89 -22.33
CA PRO A 199 -5.48 -18.72 -23.36
C PRO A 199 -6.91 -18.82 -22.81
N ASP A 200 -7.16 -19.71 -21.84
CA ASP A 200 -8.48 -19.87 -21.21
C ASP A 200 -8.85 -18.66 -20.36
N PHE A 201 -7.87 -18.10 -19.65
CA PHE A 201 -8.05 -16.87 -18.90
C PHE A 201 -8.49 -15.71 -19.80
N LEU A 202 -7.78 -15.46 -20.91
CA LEU A 202 -8.15 -14.43 -21.88
C LEU A 202 -9.53 -14.67 -22.50
N ARG A 203 -9.83 -15.92 -22.86
CA ARG A 203 -11.14 -16.29 -23.42
C ARG A 203 -12.26 -16.03 -22.43
N SER A 204 -12.05 -16.34 -21.14
CA SER A 204 -13.01 -16.06 -20.09
C SER A 204 -13.26 -14.55 -19.95
N LEU A 205 -12.22 -13.71 -19.98
CA LEU A 205 -12.35 -12.26 -19.94
C LEU A 205 -13.14 -11.72 -21.14
N ALA A 206 -12.81 -12.17 -22.36
CA ALA A 206 -13.48 -11.75 -23.59
C ALA A 206 -14.97 -12.18 -23.61
N GLY A 207 -15.30 -13.26 -22.92
CA GLY A 207 -16.69 -13.72 -22.72
C GLY A 207 -17.41 -13.02 -21.55
N GLY A 208 -16.80 -12.01 -20.90
CA GLY A 208 -17.39 -11.31 -19.75
C GLY A 208 -17.32 -12.07 -18.44
N GLY A 209 -16.57 -13.17 -18.37
CA GLY A 209 -16.34 -13.94 -17.14
C GLY A 209 -15.49 -13.17 -16.12
N ALA A 210 -15.49 -13.66 -14.88
CA ALA A 210 -14.77 -13.05 -13.77
C ALA A 210 -13.76 -14.03 -13.13
N PRO A 211 -12.76 -14.56 -13.89
CA PRO A 211 -11.76 -15.46 -13.34
C PRO A 211 -10.83 -14.71 -12.38
N ARG A 212 -10.40 -15.36 -11.29
CA ARG A 212 -9.41 -14.84 -10.36
C ARG A 212 -8.14 -15.65 -10.50
N ALA A 213 -7.02 -14.95 -10.71
CA ALA A 213 -5.75 -15.63 -10.96
C ALA A 213 -4.57 -14.95 -10.26
N VAL A 214 -3.63 -15.77 -9.80
CA VAL A 214 -2.26 -15.39 -9.43
C VAL A 214 -1.35 -15.85 -10.55
N TRP A 215 -0.71 -14.90 -11.20
CA TRP A 215 0.13 -15.14 -12.37
C TRP A 215 1.61 -14.89 -12.04
N THR A 216 2.42 -15.95 -12.14
CA THR A 216 3.87 -15.83 -12.07
C THR A 216 4.41 -15.65 -13.48
N ALA A 217 4.80 -14.43 -13.81
CA ALA A 217 5.30 -14.05 -15.11
C ALA A 217 6.65 -14.70 -15.39
N LEU A 218 6.89 -15.09 -16.65
CA LEU A 218 8.23 -15.44 -17.11
C LEU A 218 9.13 -14.19 -17.10
N PRO A 219 10.44 -14.35 -16.86
CA PRO A 219 11.38 -13.24 -16.98
C PRO A 219 11.36 -12.68 -18.41
N GLY A 220 11.61 -11.38 -18.53
CA GLY A 220 11.58 -10.68 -19.81
C GLY A 220 10.65 -9.47 -19.82
N PRO A 221 10.62 -8.73 -20.92
CA PRO A 221 9.87 -7.48 -21.06
C PRO A 221 8.37 -7.65 -21.33
N GLU A 222 7.90 -8.85 -21.66
CA GLU A 222 6.57 -9.12 -22.23
C GLU A 222 5.41 -8.94 -21.24
N TRP A 223 5.67 -8.87 -19.95
CA TRP A 223 4.65 -8.76 -18.93
C TRP A 223 3.67 -7.59 -19.13
N ALA A 224 4.15 -6.46 -19.67
CA ALA A 224 3.31 -5.30 -19.93
C ALA A 224 2.34 -5.55 -21.10
N GLU A 225 2.81 -6.23 -22.16
CA GLU A 225 1.96 -6.68 -23.26
C GLU A 225 0.94 -7.73 -22.81
N GLU A 226 1.35 -8.65 -21.94
CA GLU A 226 0.47 -9.66 -21.36
C GLU A 226 -0.66 -8.99 -20.57
N ILE A 227 -0.38 -7.97 -19.76
CA ILE A 227 -1.40 -7.15 -19.09
C ILE A 227 -2.28 -6.43 -20.13
N ALA A 228 -1.69 -5.81 -21.15
CA ALA A 228 -2.45 -5.10 -22.19
C ALA A 228 -3.42 -6.02 -22.95
N ARG A 229 -3.04 -7.25 -23.23
CA ARG A 229 -3.92 -8.27 -23.86
C ARG A 229 -5.08 -8.67 -22.91
N ALA A 230 -4.84 -8.80 -21.61
CA ALA A 230 -5.90 -9.06 -20.65
C ALA A 230 -6.89 -7.89 -20.56
N VAL A 231 -6.40 -6.65 -20.61
CA VAL A 231 -7.23 -5.44 -20.71
C VAL A 231 -8.04 -5.44 -22.01
N GLN A 232 -7.40 -5.71 -23.16
CA GLN A 232 -8.09 -5.79 -24.46
C GLN A 232 -9.19 -6.85 -24.45
N ALA A 233 -8.93 -8.04 -23.91
CA ALA A 233 -9.93 -9.09 -23.78
C ALA A 233 -11.13 -8.64 -22.95
N THR A 234 -10.88 -7.93 -21.86
CA THR A 234 -11.95 -7.38 -21.02
C THR A 234 -12.75 -6.30 -21.75
N LEU A 235 -12.09 -5.38 -22.45
CA LEU A 235 -12.78 -4.34 -23.22
C LEU A 235 -13.60 -4.92 -24.37
N ALA A 236 -13.16 -6.04 -24.97
CA ALA A 236 -13.92 -6.75 -26.01
C ALA A 236 -15.27 -7.26 -25.49
N SER A 237 -15.38 -7.61 -24.22
CA SER A 237 -16.67 -7.96 -23.59
C SER A 237 -17.58 -6.76 -23.29
N GLY A 238 -17.10 -5.52 -23.56
CA GLY A 238 -17.83 -4.28 -23.25
C GLY A 238 -17.64 -3.81 -21.79
N ARG A 239 -16.89 -4.55 -20.94
CA ARG A 239 -16.61 -4.21 -19.55
C ARG A 239 -15.32 -3.39 -19.40
N GLY A 240 -15.14 -2.71 -18.28
CA GLY A 240 -13.98 -1.88 -18.01
C GLY A 240 -12.83 -2.62 -17.32
N ALA A 241 -11.61 -2.06 -17.38
CA ALA A 241 -10.43 -2.64 -16.77
C ALA A 241 -9.63 -1.62 -15.96
N LEU A 242 -9.07 -2.07 -14.84
CA LEU A 242 -8.21 -1.28 -13.97
C LEU A 242 -6.89 -2.01 -13.74
N VAL A 243 -5.78 -1.34 -14.04
CA VAL A 243 -4.42 -1.84 -13.80
C VAL A 243 -3.72 -0.94 -12.79
N VAL A 244 -3.24 -1.51 -11.69
CA VAL A 244 -2.47 -0.80 -10.68
C VAL A 244 -1.08 -1.39 -10.57
N VAL A 245 -0.09 -0.52 -10.71
CA VAL A 245 1.34 -0.85 -10.65
C VAL A 245 2.05 -0.01 -9.56
N PRO A 246 3.22 -0.44 -9.05
CA PRO A 246 3.80 0.18 -7.85
C PRO A 246 4.39 1.58 -8.07
N ALA A 247 4.78 1.91 -9.31
CA ALA A 247 5.50 3.15 -9.60
C ALA A 247 5.24 3.67 -11.02
N GLY A 248 5.74 4.87 -11.33
CA GLY A 248 5.55 5.52 -12.63
C GLY A 248 6.14 4.75 -13.82
N ARG A 249 7.37 4.22 -13.69
CA ARG A 249 8.02 3.46 -14.79
C ARG A 249 7.25 2.21 -15.24
N PRO A 250 6.81 1.31 -14.35
CA PRO A 250 5.88 0.25 -14.72
C PRO A 250 4.59 0.77 -15.33
N ALA A 251 4.05 1.92 -14.85
CA ALA A 251 2.85 2.51 -15.43
C ALA A 251 3.07 2.96 -16.87
N THR A 252 4.19 3.63 -17.17
CA THR A 252 4.56 4.05 -18.53
C THR A 252 4.67 2.83 -19.46
N ARG A 253 5.25 1.73 -19.03
CA ARG A 253 5.37 0.52 -19.85
C ARG A 253 4.03 -0.11 -20.20
N VAL A 254 3.11 -0.17 -19.23
CA VAL A 254 1.75 -0.68 -19.49
C VAL A 254 0.99 0.31 -20.37
N ASP A 255 1.17 1.62 -20.18
CA ASP A 255 0.60 2.70 -21.00
C ASP A 255 1.04 2.57 -22.46
N GLU A 256 2.34 2.40 -22.70
CA GLU A 256 2.92 2.16 -24.03
C GLU A 256 2.37 0.87 -24.69
N ALA A 257 2.30 -0.23 -23.93
CA ALA A 257 1.76 -1.49 -24.42
C ALA A 257 0.25 -1.39 -24.74
N LEU A 258 -0.52 -0.67 -23.92
CA LEU A 258 -1.93 -0.38 -24.20
C LEU A 258 -2.09 0.51 -25.43
N GLY A 259 -1.27 1.57 -25.55
CA GLY A 259 -1.27 2.45 -26.73
C GLY A 259 -0.97 1.70 -28.01
N ALA A 260 0.04 0.84 -27.99
CA ALA A 260 0.41 0.01 -29.17
C ALA A 260 -0.68 -1.00 -29.55
N LEU A 261 -1.38 -1.57 -28.58
CA LEU A 261 -2.36 -2.63 -28.81
C LEU A 261 -3.78 -2.10 -29.10
N LEU A 262 -4.20 -1.05 -28.37
CA LEU A 262 -5.56 -0.52 -28.42
C LEU A 262 -5.70 0.75 -29.26
N GLY A 263 -4.61 1.48 -29.49
CA GLY A 263 -4.62 2.83 -30.06
C GLY A 263 -4.89 3.92 -29.01
N GLU A 264 -4.80 5.17 -29.45
CA GLU A 264 -4.98 6.35 -28.61
C GLU A 264 -6.42 6.51 -28.08
N GLY A 265 -6.57 7.15 -26.92
CA GLY A 265 -7.87 7.52 -26.33
C GLY A 265 -8.67 6.38 -25.72
N ARG A 266 -8.16 5.15 -25.67
CA ARG A 266 -8.87 3.99 -25.12
C ARG A 266 -8.59 3.72 -23.65
N HIS A 267 -7.56 4.34 -23.09
CA HIS A 267 -7.21 4.19 -21.69
C HIS A 267 -6.75 5.53 -21.09
N ALA A 268 -6.82 5.62 -19.77
CA ALA A 268 -6.36 6.77 -19.00
C ALA A 268 -5.16 6.39 -18.14
N LEU A 269 -4.18 7.31 -18.02
CA LEU A 269 -2.99 7.16 -17.19
C LEU A 269 -3.13 8.01 -15.92
N LEU A 270 -3.30 7.37 -14.76
CA LEU A 270 -3.47 8.02 -13.46
C LEU A 270 -2.20 7.89 -12.59
N THR A 271 -1.27 8.81 -12.76
CA THR A 271 -0.04 8.91 -11.96
C THR A 271 0.06 10.25 -11.23
N ALA A 272 0.87 10.31 -10.18
CA ALA A 272 1.09 11.54 -9.41
C ALA A 272 1.81 12.61 -10.23
N ASP A 273 2.70 12.19 -11.14
CA ASP A 273 3.57 13.07 -11.92
C ASP A 273 2.83 13.82 -13.04
N ALA A 274 1.62 13.40 -13.38
CA ALA A 274 0.81 14.00 -14.46
C ALA A 274 0.32 15.43 -14.16
N GLY A 275 0.52 15.95 -12.95
CA GLY A 275 -0.02 17.22 -12.50
C GLY A 275 -1.53 17.15 -12.19
N GLN A 276 -2.00 18.13 -11.38
CA GLN A 276 -3.38 18.09 -10.83
C GLN A 276 -4.46 18.20 -11.91
N GLU A 277 -4.28 19.10 -12.89
CA GLU A 277 -5.26 19.32 -13.95
C GLU A 277 -5.45 18.12 -14.84
N ARG A 278 -4.35 17.55 -15.36
CA ARG A 278 -4.39 16.37 -16.22
C ARG A 278 -4.97 15.16 -15.47
N ARG A 279 -4.50 14.92 -14.25
CA ARG A 279 -4.98 13.82 -13.42
C ARG A 279 -6.49 13.91 -13.16
N TYR A 280 -7.02 15.11 -12.85
CA TYR A 280 -8.44 15.28 -12.61
C TYR A 280 -9.26 15.12 -13.89
N ARG A 281 -8.78 15.60 -15.03
CA ARG A 281 -9.41 15.43 -16.34
C ARG A 281 -9.49 13.96 -16.76
N GLU A 282 -8.39 13.21 -16.64
CA GLU A 282 -8.35 11.78 -16.93
C GLU A 282 -9.30 11.00 -15.99
N TRP A 283 -9.28 11.33 -14.70
CA TRP A 283 -10.17 10.74 -13.72
C TRP A 283 -11.66 11.00 -14.04
N LEU A 284 -12.00 12.22 -14.47
CA LEU A 284 -13.36 12.55 -14.90
C LEU A 284 -13.75 11.82 -16.19
N ALA A 285 -12.87 11.66 -17.14
CA ALA A 285 -13.14 10.90 -18.36
C ALA A 285 -13.52 9.44 -18.03
N VAL A 286 -12.84 8.82 -17.06
CA VAL A 286 -13.18 7.50 -16.53
C VAL A 286 -14.54 7.54 -15.82
N ARG A 287 -14.75 8.50 -14.92
CA ARG A 287 -16.01 8.63 -14.15
C ARG A 287 -17.22 8.85 -15.05
N ARG A 288 -17.09 9.66 -16.08
CA ARG A 288 -18.12 9.93 -17.09
C ARG A 288 -18.32 8.75 -18.06
N GLY A 289 -17.38 7.79 -18.08
CA GLY A 289 -17.44 6.57 -18.89
C GLY A 289 -16.98 6.76 -20.34
N ALA A 290 -16.35 7.89 -20.66
CA ALA A 290 -15.70 8.11 -21.96
C ALA A 290 -14.52 7.16 -22.17
N VAL A 291 -13.82 6.80 -21.08
CA VAL A 291 -12.72 5.84 -21.07
C VAL A 291 -13.05 4.72 -20.11
N ARG A 292 -12.82 3.46 -20.52
CA ARG A 292 -13.14 2.27 -19.73
C ARG A 292 -11.93 1.51 -19.21
N ALA A 293 -10.72 1.81 -19.68
CA ALA A 293 -9.48 1.22 -19.20
C ALA A 293 -8.66 2.26 -18.45
N VAL A 294 -8.06 1.87 -17.34
CA VAL A 294 -7.21 2.72 -16.51
C VAL A 294 -5.93 1.98 -16.19
N VAL A 295 -4.79 2.64 -16.36
CA VAL A 295 -3.53 2.25 -15.75
C VAL A 295 -3.06 3.34 -14.81
N GLY A 296 -2.51 2.98 -13.66
CA GLY A 296 -2.01 3.98 -12.73
C GLY A 296 -1.26 3.39 -11.56
N THR A 297 -0.82 4.29 -10.69
CA THR A 297 -0.17 3.91 -9.43
C THR A 297 -1.21 3.77 -8.31
N ARG A 298 -0.77 3.56 -7.10
CA ARG A 298 -1.59 3.29 -5.90
C ARG A 298 -2.94 4.04 -5.84
N ALA A 299 -2.96 5.35 -6.09
CA ALA A 299 -4.19 6.14 -6.05
C ALA A 299 -5.26 5.67 -7.07
N ALA A 300 -4.85 5.00 -8.14
CA ALA A 300 -5.77 4.47 -9.14
C ALA A 300 -6.63 3.29 -8.64
N MET A 301 -6.30 2.66 -7.50
CA MET A 301 -7.10 1.56 -6.95
C MET A 301 -8.58 1.92 -6.72
N PHE A 302 -8.86 3.21 -6.54
CA PHE A 302 -10.22 3.76 -6.38
C PHE A 302 -10.80 4.36 -7.67
N ALA A 303 -10.12 4.25 -8.82
CA ALA A 303 -10.61 4.84 -10.07
C ALA A 303 -12.04 4.37 -10.39
N PRO A 304 -12.96 5.28 -10.74
CA PRO A 304 -14.37 4.98 -10.90
C PRO A 304 -14.69 4.37 -12.27
N VAL A 305 -14.03 3.25 -12.58
CA VAL A 305 -14.26 2.48 -13.82
C VAL A 305 -15.70 1.99 -13.87
N ARG A 306 -16.41 2.28 -14.96
CA ARG A 306 -17.77 1.81 -15.17
C ARG A 306 -17.77 0.33 -15.53
N ASP A 307 -18.67 -0.45 -14.93
CA ASP A 307 -18.84 -1.88 -15.13
C ASP A 307 -17.47 -2.61 -15.18
N PRO A 308 -16.72 -2.62 -14.07
CA PRO A 308 -15.40 -3.21 -14.05
C PRO A 308 -15.45 -4.71 -14.33
N GLY A 309 -14.75 -5.17 -15.37
CA GLY A 309 -14.61 -6.58 -15.74
C GLY A 309 -13.31 -7.20 -15.27
N LEU A 310 -12.27 -6.38 -15.05
CA LEU A 310 -10.95 -6.83 -14.62
C LEU A 310 -10.27 -5.80 -13.73
N VAL A 311 -9.69 -6.28 -12.63
CA VAL A 311 -8.72 -5.52 -11.85
C VAL A 311 -7.38 -6.26 -11.84
N VAL A 312 -6.28 -5.53 -12.05
CA VAL A 312 -4.91 -6.08 -12.13
C VAL A 312 -4.03 -5.41 -11.08
N VAL A 313 -3.28 -6.21 -10.34
CA VAL A 313 -2.15 -5.76 -9.50
C VAL A 313 -0.87 -6.33 -10.09
N TRP A 314 0.11 -5.48 -10.36
CA TRP A 314 1.44 -5.93 -10.78
C TRP A 314 2.44 -5.72 -9.66
N ASP A 315 3.19 -6.79 -9.30
CA ASP A 315 4.27 -6.79 -8.29
C ASP A 315 3.79 -6.31 -6.90
N ASP A 316 2.79 -6.99 -6.35
CA ASP A 316 2.11 -6.65 -5.09
C ASP A 316 3.03 -6.58 -3.87
N GLY A 317 4.20 -7.23 -3.91
CA GLY A 317 5.23 -7.15 -2.88
C GLY A 317 5.99 -5.82 -2.85
N ASP A 318 5.78 -4.90 -3.80
CA ASP A 318 6.43 -3.60 -3.77
C ASP A 318 5.78 -2.65 -2.76
N SER A 319 6.62 -1.95 -1.98
CA SER A 319 6.16 -0.97 -0.99
C SER A 319 5.36 0.19 -1.57
N GLY A 320 5.46 0.44 -2.89
CA GLY A 320 4.65 1.44 -3.59
C GLY A 320 3.15 1.14 -3.56
N HIS A 321 2.74 -0.08 -3.26
CA HIS A 321 1.35 -0.48 -3.12
C HIS A 321 0.72 -0.18 -1.75
N SER A 322 1.54 0.12 -0.73
CA SER A 322 1.05 0.54 0.59
C SER A 322 0.90 2.05 0.65
N ASP A 323 -0.21 2.57 1.19
CA ASP A 323 -0.35 4.01 1.41
C ASP A 323 0.33 4.44 2.72
N ASP A 324 0.92 5.64 2.72
CA ASP A 324 1.55 6.23 3.90
C ASP A 324 0.57 7.07 4.74
N ASN A 325 -0.68 7.23 4.25
CA ASN A 325 -1.75 7.96 4.92
C ASN A 325 -2.79 6.98 5.48
N ALA A 326 -3.38 7.34 6.61
CA ALA A 326 -4.47 6.57 7.20
C ALA A 326 -5.62 6.37 6.18
N PRO A 327 -6.23 5.19 6.18
CA PRO A 327 -6.01 4.04 7.04
C PRO A 327 -4.92 3.06 6.56
N PHE A 328 -3.96 3.49 5.75
CA PHE A 328 -2.82 2.72 5.22
C PHE A 328 -3.22 1.54 4.32
N PRO A 329 -4.15 1.70 3.38
CA PRO A 329 -4.62 0.59 2.58
C PRO A 329 -3.55 0.08 1.62
N HIS A 330 -3.56 -1.25 1.40
CA HIS A 330 -2.73 -1.93 0.41
C HIS A 330 -3.53 -2.21 -0.86
N VAL A 331 -2.96 -1.92 -2.03
CA VAL A 331 -3.63 -2.07 -3.35
C VAL A 331 -4.22 -3.46 -3.54
N ARG A 332 -3.46 -4.54 -3.27
CA ARG A 332 -3.96 -5.92 -3.41
C ARG A 332 -5.27 -6.13 -2.66
N GLU A 333 -5.34 -5.74 -1.40
CA GLU A 333 -6.52 -5.95 -0.56
C GLU A 333 -7.73 -5.11 -1.00
N VAL A 334 -7.47 -3.87 -1.44
CA VAL A 334 -8.55 -3.02 -1.99
C VAL A 334 -9.09 -3.63 -3.27
N LEU A 335 -8.23 -4.17 -4.15
CA LEU A 335 -8.68 -4.78 -5.40
C LEU A 335 -9.29 -6.18 -5.19
N GLU A 336 -8.91 -6.94 -4.16
CA GLU A 336 -9.62 -8.15 -3.71
C GLU A 336 -11.06 -7.82 -3.28
N LEU A 337 -11.23 -6.77 -2.43
CA LEU A 337 -12.55 -6.28 -2.03
C LEU A 337 -13.36 -5.85 -3.25
N ARG A 338 -12.75 -5.10 -4.16
CA ARG A 338 -13.39 -4.63 -5.38
C ARG A 338 -13.80 -5.80 -6.28
N SER A 339 -12.92 -6.76 -6.54
CA SER A 339 -13.25 -7.96 -7.32
C SER A 339 -14.45 -8.71 -6.73
N SER A 340 -14.52 -8.82 -5.41
CA SER A 340 -15.62 -9.51 -4.74
C SER A 340 -16.93 -8.74 -4.80
N ARG A 341 -16.90 -7.41 -4.62
CA ARG A 341 -18.09 -6.54 -4.62
C ARG A 341 -18.63 -6.33 -6.04
N ASP A 342 -17.76 -6.01 -6.99
CA ASP A 342 -18.11 -5.68 -8.36
C ASP A 342 -18.25 -6.93 -9.26
N ARG A 343 -17.99 -8.12 -8.71
CA ARG A 343 -18.00 -9.41 -9.42
C ARG A 343 -17.18 -9.35 -10.70
N CYS A 344 -15.95 -8.82 -10.60
CA CYS A 344 -15.02 -8.72 -11.71
C CYS A 344 -13.84 -9.67 -11.55
N ALA A 345 -13.16 -9.95 -12.65
CA ALA A 345 -11.93 -10.73 -12.65
C ALA A 345 -10.83 -10.04 -11.84
N PHE A 346 -9.95 -10.86 -11.28
CA PHE A 346 -8.77 -10.42 -10.54
C PHE A 346 -7.53 -11.07 -11.11
N LEU A 347 -6.52 -10.27 -11.40
CA LEU A 347 -5.21 -10.75 -11.84
C LEU A 347 -4.12 -10.13 -10.97
N LEU A 348 -3.44 -10.97 -10.19
CA LEU A 348 -2.23 -10.58 -9.48
C LEU A 348 -1.04 -11.16 -10.23
N GLY A 349 -0.22 -10.29 -10.82
CA GLY A 349 0.94 -10.67 -11.62
C GLY A 349 2.25 -10.20 -11.01
N SER A 350 3.29 -11.02 -11.06
CA SER A 350 4.65 -10.66 -10.67
C SER A 350 5.65 -11.67 -11.24
N TRP A 351 6.91 -11.30 -11.33
CA TRP A 351 8.00 -12.28 -11.53
C TRP A 351 8.28 -13.10 -10.27
N SER A 352 7.91 -12.57 -9.10
CA SER A 352 8.02 -13.24 -7.80
C SER A 352 6.65 -13.75 -7.35
N CYS A 353 6.57 -14.20 -6.10
CA CYS A 353 5.32 -14.57 -5.46
C CYS A 353 5.39 -14.12 -3.99
N THR A 354 4.40 -13.36 -3.55
CA THR A 354 4.27 -12.98 -2.13
C THR A 354 3.59 -14.10 -1.35
N VAL A 355 3.75 -14.09 -0.05
CA VAL A 355 3.09 -15.08 0.83
C VAL A 355 1.57 -14.91 0.77
N GLU A 356 1.07 -13.70 0.61
CA GLU A 356 -0.35 -13.41 0.41
C GLU A 356 -0.85 -13.95 -0.94
N ALA A 357 -0.06 -13.81 -2.01
CA ALA A 357 -0.40 -14.39 -3.31
C ALA A 357 -0.49 -15.92 -3.22
N ALA A 358 0.43 -16.56 -2.48
CA ALA A 358 0.37 -17.99 -2.19
C ALA A 358 -0.88 -18.35 -1.39
N GLN A 359 -1.26 -17.55 -0.38
CA GLN A 359 -2.47 -17.75 0.40
C GLN A 359 -3.75 -17.69 -0.46
N LEU A 360 -3.83 -16.76 -1.43
CA LEU A 360 -4.97 -16.68 -2.34
C LEU A 360 -5.14 -17.96 -3.18
N VAL A 361 -4.03 -18.59 -3.54
CA VAL A 361 -4.03 -19.86 -4.28
C VAL A 361 -4.39 -21.04 -3.36
N GLU A 362 -3.73 -21.15 -2.21
CA GLU A 362 -3.95 -22.22 -1.24
C GLU A 362 -5.39 -22.24 -0.69
N SER A 363 -6.00 -21.07 -0.50
CA SER A 363 -7.41 -20.94 -0.10
C SER A 363 -8.40 -21.25 -1.22
N GLY A 364 -7.95 -21.46 -2.46
CA GLY A 364 -8.80 -21.66 -3.62
C GLY A 364 -9.52 -20.39 -4.11
N TRP A 365 -9.20 -19.19 -3.55
CA TRP A 365 -9.82 -17.93 -3.96
C TRP A 365 -9.38 -17.49 -5.36
N ALA A 366 -8.14 -17.82 -5.75
CA ALA A 366 -7.59 -17.57 -7.07
C ALA A 366 -6.91 -18.84 -7.63
N ALA A 367 -6.92 -18.97 -8.96
CA ALA A 367 -6.24 -20.06 -9.65
C ALA A 367 -4.81 -19.66 -10.03
N PRO A 368 -3.79 -20.54 -9.95
CA PRO A 368 -2.45 -20.22 -10.39
C PRO A 368 -2.36 -20.24 -11.93
N ILE A 369 -1.67 -19.22 -12.49
CA ILE A 369 -1.24 -19.19 -13.89
C ILE A 369 0.29 -19.18 -13.88
N VAL A 370 0.89 -20.33 -14.18
CA VAL A 370 2.33 -20.54 -14.19
C VAL A 370 2.77 -21.22 -15.51
N ALA A 371 3.99 -20.93 -15.92
CA ALA A 371 4.59 -21.64 -17.05
C ALA A 371 5.17 -22.98 -16.61
N GLY A 372 5.21 -23.94 -17.54
CA GLY A 372 5.86 -25.24 -17.28
C GLY A 372 7.35 -25.09 -16.97
N ARG A 373 7.89 -25.98 -16.16
CA ARG A 373 9.27 -25.91 -15.65
C ARG A 373 10.35 -25.78 -16.73
N GLU A 374 10.17 -26.43 -17.87
CA GLU A 374 11.08 -26.30 -19.01
C GLU A 374 11.10 -24.88 -19.57
N ARG A 375 9.93 -24.26 -19.74
CA ARG A 375 9.81 -22.88 -20.22
C ARG A 375 10.42 -21.89 -19.24
N VAL A 376 10.21 -22.09 -17.92
CA VAL A 376 10.83 -21.27 -16.89
C VAL A 376 12.36 -21.35 -17.00
N ARG A 377 12.93 -22.55 -17.15
CA ARG A 377 14.36 -22.74 -17.31
C ARG A 377 14.92 -22.13 -18.60
N ALA A 378 14.17 -22.24 -19.69
CA ALA A 378 14.58 -21.66 -20.97
C ALA A 378 14.57 -20.14 -20.98
N ALA A 379 13.64 -19.51 -20.22
CA ALA A 379 13.51 -18.06 -20.16
C ALA A 379 14.39 -17.42 -19.07
N ALA A 380 14.84 -18.18 -18.09
CA ALA A 380 15.64 -17.66 -16.96
C ALA A 380 17.14 -17.60 -17.30
N PRO A 381 17.88 -16.61 -16.77
CA PRO A 381 19.34 -16.61 -16.81
C PRO A 381 19.95 -17.72 -15.94
N LEU A 382 21.21 -18.07 -16.18
CA LEU A 382 21.98 -18.94 -15.30
C LEU A 382 22.33 -18.23 -13.99
N VAL A 383 21.87 -18.73 -12.86
CA VAL A 383 22.17 -18.14 -11.55
C VAL A 383 23.29 -18.91 -10.86
N ARG A 384 24.33 -18.19 -10.44
CA ARG A 384 25.49 -18.70 -9.69
C ARG A 384 25.60 -17.99 -8.34
N THR A 385 26.09 -18.69 -7.33
CA THR A 385 26.21 -18.18 -5.96
C THR A 385 27.65 -18.05 -5.53
N VAL A 386 27.93 -17.10 -4.65
CA VAL A 386 29.22 -16.98 -3.93
C VAL A 386 28.90 -16.85 -2.45
N GLY A 387 29.29 -17.88 -1.69
CA GLY A 387 29.09 -17.94 -0.25
C GLY A 387 30.31 -17.48 0.52
N ASP A 388 30.16 -17.41 1.85
CA ASP A 388 31.22 -17.01 2.77
C ASP A 388 32.47 -17.95 2.69
N GLY A 389 32.23 -19.24 2.44
CA GLY A 389 33.28 -20.21 2.25
C GLY A 389 34.13 -19.99 0.97
N ASP A 390 33.49 -19.50 -0.10
CA ASP A 390 34.22 -19.13 -1.33
C ASP A 390 34.98 -17.83 -1.14
N LEU A 391 34.40 -16.85 -0.46
CA LEU A 391 35.03 -15.59 -0.08
C LEU A 391 36.24 -15.81 0.84
N ALA A 392 36.18 -16.80 1.76
CA ALA A 392 37.29 -17.12 2.66
C ALA A 392 38.51 -17.74 1.94
N ARG A 393 38.28 -18.47 0.85
CA ARG A 393 39.33 -19.09 0.03
C ARG A 393 39.90 -18.15 -1.03
N ASP A 394 39.18 -17.11 -1.37
CA ASP A 394 39.56 -16.12 -2.38
C ASP A 394 40.30 -14.95 -1.71
N GLU A 395 41.67 -14.98 -1.75
CA GLU A 395 42.46 -13.89 -1.20
C GLU A 395 42.23 -12.56 -1.89
N ALA A 396 41.90 -12.56 -3.18
CA ALA A 396 41.53 -11.36 -3.92
C ALA A 396 40.20 -10.79 -3.44
N ALA A 397 39.24 -11.65 -3.09
CA ALA A 397 37.96 -11.24 -2.53
C ALA A 397 38.07 -10.67 -1.10
N ARG A 398 39.08 -11.10 -0.32
CA ARG A 398 39.37 -10.50 0.99
C ARG A 398 39.84 -9.06 0.87
N ALA A 399 40.59 -8.74 -0.19
CA ALA A 399 41.13 -7.41 -0.45
C ALA A 399 40.10 -6.55 -1.26
N ALA A 400 39.41 -7.17 -2.22
CA ALA A 400 38.43 -6.55 -3.07
C ALA A 400 37.02 -6.90 -2.61
N ARG A 401 36.09 -5.97 -2.79
CA ARG A 401 34.67 -6.17 -2.48
C ARG A 401 33.96 -7.12 -3.47
N LEU A 402 34.54 -7.33 -4.63
CA LEU A 402 34.00 -8.14 -5.69
C LEU A 402 34.69 -9.52 -5.70
N PRO A 403 33.97 -10.63 -5.46
CA PRO A 403 34.52 -11.97 -5.55
C PRO A 403 35.07 -12.29 -6.95
N SER A 404 36.07 -13.16 -7.04
CA SER A 404 36.68 -13.55 -8.31
C SER A 404 35.67 -14.04 -9.34
N LEU A 405 34.66 -14.82 -8.91
CA LEU A 405 33.56 -15.25 -9.80
C LEU A 405 32.78 -14.07 -10.36
N ALA A 406 32.41 -13.10 -9.51
CA ALA A 406 31.67 -11.90 -9.95
C ALA A 406 32.50 -11.05 -10.92
N TRP A 407 33.83 -10.97 -10.67
CA TRP A 407 34.78 -10.35 -11.59
C TRP A 407 34.80 -11.01 -12.95
N GLN A 408 34.92 -12.34 -12.96
CA GLN A 408 35.00 -13.14 -14.18
C GLN A 408 33.70 -12.94 -15.01
N VAL A 409 32.52 -13.10 -14.39
CA VAL A 409 31.21 -12.93 -15.05
C VAL A 409 31.02 -11.49 -15.56
N ALA A 410 31.46 -10.47 -14.81
CA ALA A 410 31.43 -9.10 -15.30
C ALA A 410 32.29 -8.90 -16.55
N ARG A 411 33.53 -9.44 -16.56
CA ARG A 411 34.43 -9.34 -17.72
C ARG A 411 33.89 -10.08 -18.94
N GLU A 412 33.32 -11.25 -18.76
CA GLU A 412 32.69 -12.03 -19.81
C GLU A 412 31.47 -11.29 -20.38
N GLY A 413 30.54 -10.86 -19.53
CA GLY A 413 29.34 -10.13 -19.93
C GLY A 413 29.61 -8.80 -20.64
N LEU A 414 30.67 -8.09 -20.24
CA LEU A 414 31.08 -6.84 -20.89
C LEU A 414 31.64 -7.02 -22.33
N ARG A 415 31.86 -8.24 -22.80
CA ARG A 415 32.18 -8.49 -24.21
C ARG A 415 30.94 -8.45 -25.09
N ASP A 416 29.80 -8.83 -24.50
CA ASP A 416 28.56 -9.07 -25.24
C ASP A 416 27.47 -8.00 -24.99
N GLY A 417 27.63 -7.16 -23.94
CA GLY A 417 26.63 -6.12 -23.62
C GLY A 417 26.81 -5.48 -22.25
N PRO A 418 25.77 -4.77 -21.77
CA PRO A 418 25.81 -4.14 -20.47
C PRO A 418 25.70 -5.15 -19.32
N VAL A 419 26.34 -4.84 -18.19
CA VAL A 419 26.30 -5.63 -16.96
C VAL A 419 25.64 -4.81 -15.84
N LEU A 420 24.60 -5.36 -15.25
CA LEU A 420 23.90 -4.78 -14.11
C LEU A 420 24.63 -5.11 -12.82
N VAL A 421 24.79 -4.13 -11.94
CA VAL A 421 25.34 -4.32 -10.58
C VAL A 421 24.32 -3.76 -9.59
N GLN A 422 23.57 -4.65 -8.95
CA GLN A 422 22.62 -4.27 -7.92
C GLN A 422 23.34 -4.19 -6.56
N VAL A 423 23.18 -3.04 -5.88
CA VAL A 423 23.72 -2.80 -4.53
C VAL A 423 22.63 -2.29 -3.60
N PRO A 424 22.59 -2.70 -2.33
CA PRO A 424 21.58 -2.22 -1.39
C PRO A 424 21.58 -0.69 -1.26
N ARG A 425 20.41 -0.10 -0.98
CA ARG A 425 20.27 1.35 -0.76
C ARG A 425 21.04 1.78 0.50
N ARG A 426 21.55 3.02 0.53
CA ARG A 426 21.93 3.68 1.79
C ARG A 426 20.68 3.79 2.67
N GLY A 427 20.74 3.32 3.91
CA GLY A 427 19.60 3.28 4.82
C GLY A 427 19.15 1.86 5.17
N TYR A 428 19.59 0.83 4.43
CA TYR A 428 19.74 -0.48 5.04
C TYR A 428 20.77 -0.32 6.15
N VAL A 429 20.36 -0.64 7.37
CA VAL A 429 21.11 -0.38 8.59
C VAL A 429 22.59 -0.75 8.45
N PRO A 430 23.52 0.15 8.80
CA PRO A 430 24.92 -0.16 8.72
C PRO A 430 25.27 -1.25 9.74
N ARG A 431 25.26 -2.50 9.29
CA ARG A 431 25.83 -3.58 10.09
C ARG A 431 27.29 -3.28 10.34
N MET A 432 27.69 -3.51 11.57
CA MET A 432 29.07 -3.39 11.95
C MET A 432 29.78 -4.72 11.72
N ALA A 433 31.05 -4.66 11.34
CA ALA A 433 31.94 -5.80 11.23
C ALA A 433 33.28 -5.46 11.83
N CYS A 434 34.04 -6.47 12.18
CA CYS A 434 35.44 -6.31 12.60
C CYS A 434 36.25 -5.57 11.53
N ALA A 435 36.96 -4.52 11.91
CA ALA A 435 37.79 -3.77 10.98
C ALA A 435 38.98 -4.59 10.49
N ARG A 436 39.39 -5.62 11.25
CA ARG A 436 40.59 -6.46 10.98
C ARG A 436 40.25 -7.66 10.09
N CYS A 437 39.36 -8.56 10.52
CA CYS A 437 39.03 -9.80 9.81
C CYS A 437 37.72 -9.76 9.05
N ARG A 438 36.93 -8.68 9.18
CA ARG A 438 35.59 -8.46 8.55
C ARG A 438 34.50 -9.37 9.08
N GLU A 439 34.75 -10.19 10.10
CA GLU A 439 33.73 -10.98 10.75
C GLU A 439 32.53 -10.06 11.17
N PRO A 440 31.27 -10.40 10.84
CA PRO A 440 30.10 -9.64 11.25
C PRO A 440 30.01 -9.49 12.76
N ALA A 441 29.77 -8.27 13.25
CA ALA A 441 29.54 -8.03 14.65
C ALA A 441 28.12 -8.48 15.04
N ARG A 442 28.04 -9.51 15.89
CA ARG A 442 26.79 -10.12 16.34
C ARG A 442 26.55 -9.90 17.82
N CYS A 443 25.30 -9.79 18.19
CA CYS A 443 24.85 -9.72 19.56
C CYS A 443 25.14 -11.03 20.29
N ARG A 444 25.70 -10.96 21.49
CA ARG A 444 26.01 -12.15 22.32
C ARG A 444 24.75 -12.85 22.85
N HIS A 445 23.62 -12.13 22.88
CA HIS A 445 22.37 -12.67 23.43
C HIS A 445 21.51 -13.40 22.38
N CYS A 446 21.34 -12.83 21.16
CA CYS A 446 20.43 -13.38 20.15
C CYS A 446 21.10 -13.60 18.79
N ALA A 447 22.42 -13.42 18.69
CA ALA A 447 23.19 -13.47 17.45
C ALA A 447 22.73 -12.49 16.36
N GLY A 448 21.85 -11.54 16.69
CA GLY A 448 21.39 -10.48 15.79
C GLY A 448 22.50 -9.51 15.40
N PRO A 449 22.32 -8.73 14.32
CA PRO A 449 23.32 -7.78 13.86
C PRO A 449 23.47 -6.63 14.85
N LEU A 450 24.73 -6.20 15.06
CA LEU A 450 25.02 -5.01 15.85
C LEU A 450 25.10 -3.78 14.93
N GLU A 451 24.51 -2.68 15.39
CA GLU A 451 24.38 -1.41 14.72
C GLU A 451 24.96 -0.29 15.57
N ALA A 452 25.55 0.73 14.93
CA ALA A 452 25.94 1.95 15.64
C ALA A 452 24.79 2.96 15.60
N ARG A 453 24.28 3.36 16.76
CA ARG A 453 23.34 4.49 16.87
C ARG A 453 24.11 5.81 16.88
N ASP A 454 23.67 6.73 16.06
CA ASP A 454 23.96 8.17 16.00
C ASP A 454 25.28 8.63 16.68
N GLY A 455 26.42 8.41 16.02
CA GLY A 455 27.69 9.06 16.38
C GLY A 455 28.24 8.83 17.80
N ALA A 456 27.51 8.22 18.70
CA ALA A 456 27.84 8.07 20.12
C ALA A 456 28.62 6.78 20.46
N GLY A 457 28.92 5.95 19.47
CA GLY A 457 29.76 4.76 19.67
C GLY A 457 29.08 3.57 20.37
N ALA A 458 27.86 3.70 20.85
CA ALA A 458 27.14 2.59 21.46
C ALA A 458 26.59 1.65 20.37
N LEU A 459 26.91 0.36 20.50
CA LEU A 459 26.36 -0.69 19.63
C LEU A 459 25.04 -1.16 20.19
N VAL A 460 24.03 -1.26 19.34
CA VAL A 460 22.71 -1.79 19.70
C VAL A 460 22.40 -2.97 18.80
N CYS A 461 21.82 -4.02 19.36
CA CYS A 461 21.34 -5.14 18.55
C CYS A 461 20.08 -4.75 17.76
N GLY A 462 20.11 -4.91 16.43
CA GLY A 462 18.97 -4.66 15.55
C GLY A 462 17.78 -5.59 15.79
N TRP A 463 17.97 -6.76 16.44
CA TRP A 463 16.90 -7.71 16.70
C TRP A 463 16.29 -7.57 18.09
N CYS A 464 17.12 -7.60 19.14
CA CYS A 464 16.62 -7.59 20.52
C CYS A 464 16.73 -6.24 21.21
N GLY A 465 17.25 -5.20 20.56
CA GLY A 465 17.35 -3.83 21.08
C GLY A 465 18.38 -3.64 22.22
N ARG A 466 19.09 -4.70 22.63
CA ARG A 466 20.10 -4.61 23.71
C ARG A 466 21.33 -3.85 23.26
N GLU A 467 21.84 -3.01 24.17
CA GLU A 467 23.15 -2.38 24.00
C GLU A 467 24.27 -3.37 24.26
N GLU A 468 25.29 -3.35 23.39
CA GLU A 468 26.48 -4.18 23.49
C GLU A 468 27.68 -3.29 23.81
N GLY A 469 28.08 -3.27 25.06
CA GLY A 469 29.27 -2.56 25.53
C GLY A 469 30.54 -3.44 25.41
N GLY A 470 31.60 -2.87 24.88
CA GLY A 470 32.91 -3.56 24.87
C GLY A 470 32.97 -4.75 23.92
N TRP A 471 32.33 -4.68 22.76
CA TRP A 471 32.40 -5.73 21.73
C TRP A 471 33.83 -6.04 21.31
N HIS A 472 34.14 -7.30 21.19
CA HIS A 472 35.40 -7.81 20.59
C HIS A 472 35.09 -8.93 19.61
N CYS A 473 35.87 -9.01 18.56
CA CYS A 473 35.70 -10.00 17.52
C CYS A 473 35.98 -11.41 18.05
N PRO A 474 35.07 -12.38 17.91
CA PRO A 474 35.30 -13.75 18.36
C PRO A 474 36.42 -14.44 17.58
N GLU A 475 36.63 -14.04 16.31
CA GLU A 475 37.62 -14.67 15.44
C GLU A 475 39.05 -14.15 15.64
N CYS A 476 39.24 -12.84 15.80
CA CYS A 476 40.57 -12.24 15.83
C CYS A 476 40.88 -11.37 17.05
N GLY A 477 39.96 -11.28 18.01
CA GLY A 477 40.10 -10.45 19.21
C GLY A 477 40.09 -8.92 18.97
N GLY A 478 39.91 -8.47 17.74
CA GLY A 478 39.93 -7.04 17.39
C GLY A 478 38.75 -6.26 17.98
N HIS A 479 38.97 -5.02 18.44
CA HIS A 479 37.94 -4.16 19.05
C HIS A 479 37.43 -3.07 18.12
N ARG A 480 38.09 -2.88 16.97
CA ARG A 480 37.66 -1.84 16.00
C ARG A 480 36.60 -2.37 15.08
N LEU A 481 35.57 -1.57 14.91
CA LEU A 481 34.45 -1.84 14.02
C LEU A 481 34.50 -0.95 12.78
N ARG A 482 33.91 -1.45 11.71
CA ARG A 482 33.69 -0.73 10.47
C ARG A 482 32.24 -0.96 10.01
N ALA A 483 31.64 0.05 9.39
CA ALA A 483 30.37 -0.14 8.70
C ALA A 483 30.59 -1.00 7.44
N GLN A 484 29.73 -1.99 7.23
CA GLN A 484 29.84 -2.92 6.10
C GLN A 484 29.20 -2.38 4.82
N VAL A 485 28.19 -1.49 4.91
CA VAL A 485 27.45 -1.03 3.73
C VAL A 485 28.23 0.01 2.96
N VAL A 486 28.46 -0.28 1.69
CA VAL A 486 29.04 0.64 0.72
C VAL A 486 27.95 1.01 -0.29
N GLY A 487 27.59 2.29 -0.38
CA GLY A 487 26.54 2.76 -1.29
C GLY A 487 26.94 2.68 -2.78
N ALA A 488 25.94 2.77 -3.67
CA ALA A 488 26.08 2.66 -5.12
C ALA A 488 27.17 3.56 -5.71
N ARG A 489 27.31 4.81 -5.24
CA ARG A 489 28.35 5.74 -5.71
C ARG A 489 29.77 5.21 -5.51
N ARG A 490 30.07 4.73 -4.29
CA ARG A 490 31.41 4.19 -4.02
C ARG A 490 31.66 2.89 -4.79
N THR A 491 30.66 2.06 -4.97
CA THR A 491 30.75 0.87 -5.83
C THR A 491 31.05 1.25 -7.26
N ALA A 492 30.38 2.29 -7.79
CA ALA A 492 30.63 2.80 -9.14
C ALA A 492 32.07 3.32 -9.30
N GLU A 493 32.58 4.06 -8.30
CA GLU A 493 33.99 4.54 -8.29
C GLU A 493 35.02 3.37 -8.25
N GLU A 494 34.74 2.33 -7.46
CA GLU A 494 35.60 1.13 -7.35
C GLU A 494 35.59 0.34 -8.67
N LEU A 495 34.41 0.14 -9.28
CA LEU A 495 34.27 -0.53 -10.57
C LEU A 495 34.87 0.27 -11.72
N GLY A 496 34.74 1.60 -11.72
CA GLY A 496 35.36 2.48 -12.74
C GLY A 496 36.87 2.40 -12.73
N ARG A 497 37.49 2.26 -11.54
CA ARG A 497 38.94 2.02 -11.43
C ARG A 497 39.36 0.64 -11.90
N ALA A 498 38.49 -0.32 -11.68
CA ALA A 498 38.72 -1.72 -12.00
C ALA A 498 38.52 -2.03 -13.48
N PHE A 499 37.66 -1.26 -14.18
CA PHE A 499 37.36 -1.39 -15.61
C PHE A 499 37.55 -0.04 -16.30
N PRO A 500 38.78 0.50 -16.44
CA PRO A 500 39.01 1.89 -16.85
C PRO A 500 38.53 2.23 -18.26
N ALA A 501 38.34 1.22 -19.13
CA ALA A 501 37.86 1.42 -20.51
C ALA A 501 36.33 1.25 -20.66
N VAL A 502 35.60 0.97 -19.56
CA VAL A 502 34.18 0.68 -19.60
C VAL A 502 33.37 1.84 -19.00
N PRO A 503 32.37 2.36 -19.70
CA PRO A 503 31.48 3.36 -19.12
C PRO A 503 30.75 2.84 -17.89
N VAL A 504 30.71 3.64 -16.80
CA VAL A 504 29.95 3.34 -15.60
C VAL A 504 28.77 4.29 -15.51
N ARG A 505 27.56 3.73 -15.46
CA ARG A 505 26.29 4.46 -15.27
C ARG A 505 25.74 4.15 -13.90
N THR A 506 25.10 5.12 -13.26
CA THR A 506 24.44 4.94 -11.96
C THR A 506 22.96 5.22 -12.07
N SER A 507 22.14 4.37 -11.45
CA SER A 507 20.69 4.57 -11.35
C SER A 507 20.24 4.38 -9.91
N GLY A 508 19.62 5.40 -9.31
CA GLY A 508 19.23 5.39 -7.91
C GLY A 508 18.63 6.71 -7.45
N ARG A 509 18.81 7.05 -6.17
CA ARG A 509 18.14 8.19 -5.53
C ARG A 509 18.34 9.53 -6.23
N GLU A 510 19.54 9.80 -6.75
CA GLU A 510 19.87 11.09 -7.37
C GLU A 510 19.29 11.20 -8.79
N GLN A 511 19.37 10.12 -9.54
CA GLN A 511 18.84 9.99 -10.89
C GLN A 511 18.43 8.55 -11.14
N VAL A 512 17.19 8.33 -11.51
CA VAL A 512 16.69 7.02 -11.94
C VAL A 512 16.66 7.02 -13.47
N LEU A 513 17.38 6.08 -14.08
CA LEU A 513 17.39 5.87 -15.53
C LEU A 513 16.24 4.93 -15.91
N ASP A 514 15.56 5.23 -17.02
CA ASP A 514 14.50 4.34 -17.55
C ASP A 514 15.10 3.23 -18.40
N THR A 515 16.03 3.58 -19.29
CA THR A 515 16.67 2.65 -20.23
C THR A 515 18.18 2.91 -20.32
N VAL A 516 18.90 1.91 -20.78
CA VAL A 516 20.32 2.01 -21.18
C VAL A 516 20.54 1.31 -22.52
N PRO A 517 21.49 1.79 -23.34
CA PRO A 517 21.87 1.12 -24.61
C PRO A 517 22.35 -0.31 -24.37
N GLY A 518 22.19 -1.18 -25.38
CA GLY A 518 22.70 -2.55 -25.39
C GLY A 518 24.22 -2.68 -25.50
N THR A 519 24.94 -1.57 -25.56
CA THR A 519 26.43 -1.55 -25.63
C THR A 519 27.08 -1.84 -24.28
N PRO A 520 28.32 -2.37 -24.27
CA PRO A 520 29.06 -2.66 -23.05
C PRO A 520 29.14 -1.48 -22.10
N ALA A 521 28.63 -1.64 -20.88
CA ALA A 521 28.65 -0.66 -19.80
C ALA A 521 28.42 -1.36 -18.46
N LEU A 522 28.96 -0.81 -17.39
CA LEU A 522 28.59 -1.19 -16.02
C LEU A 522 27.46 -0.30 -15.55
N VAL A 523 26.33 -0.90 -15.17
CA VAL A 523 25.15 -0.18 -14.68
C VAL A 523 24.96 -0.49 -13.20
N VAL A 524 25.36 0.44 -12.34
CA VAL A 524 25.24 0.29 -10.89
C VAL A 524 23.89 0.85 -10.43
N SER A 525 23.05 -0.02 -9.90
CA SER A 525 21.69 0.34 -9.50
C SER A 525 21.39 -0.04 -8.04
N THR A 526 20.45 0.71 -7.44
CA THR A 526 19.80 0.29 -6.19
C THR A 526 18.51 -0.45 -6.50
N PRO A 527 18.07 -1.42 -5.64
CA PRO A 527 16.84 -2.18 -5.86
C PRO A 527 15.62 -1.32 -6.17
N GLY A 528 14.94 -1.64 -7.27
CA GLY A 528 13.78 -0.91 -7.81
C GLY A 528 14.13 0.30 -8.69
N ALA A 529 15.42 0.57 -8.94
CA ALA A 529 15.90 1.61 -9.83
C ALA A 529 16.64 1.07 -11.07
N GLU A 530 16.60 -0.26 -11.30
CA GLU A 530 17.26 -0.91 -12.43
C GLU A 530 16.68 -0.40 -13.75
N PRO A 531 17.48 0.22 -14.64
CA PRO A 531 17.02 0.56 -15.97
C PRO A 531 16.91 -0.69 -16.85
N VAL A 532 16.10 -0.62 -17.90
CA VAL A 532 16.05 -1.69 -18.88
C VAL A 532 17.14 -1.51 -19.91
N ALA A 533 17.91 -2.56 -20.14
CA ALA A 533 18.89 -2.56 -21.21
C ALA A 533 18.26 -2.96 -22.52
N GLU A 534 18.60 -2.27 -23.61
CA GLU A 534 18.23 -2.65 -24.97
C GLU A 534 18.80 -4.05 -25.28
N GLY A 535 17.94 -5.00 -25.64
CA GLY A 535 18.33 -6.40 -25.85
C GLY A 535 18.66 -7.18 -24.57
N GLY A 536 18.39 -6.63 -23.37
CA GLY A 536 18.66 -7.25 -22.07
C GLY A 536 20.11 -7.16 -21.61
N TYR A 537 20.34 -7.32 -20.30
CA TYR A 537 21.68 -7.38 -19.74
C TYR A 537 22.39 -8.70 -20.10
N ALA A 538 23.69 -8.63 -20.39
CA ALA A 538 24.50 -9.84 -20.57
C ALA A 538 24.78 -10.55 -19.24
N ALA A 539 24.90 -9.79 -18.15
CA ALA A 539 25.04 -10.34 -16.82
C ALA A 539 24.49 -9.41 -15.74
N ALA A 540 24.21 -9.98 -14.55
CA ALA A 540 23.91 -9.19 -13.35
C ALA A 540 24.71 -9.68 -12.14
N LEU A 541 25.17 -8.73 -11.30
CA LEU A 541 25.83 -8.97 -10.04
C LEU A 541 24.95 -8.44 -8.91
N LEU A 542 24.45 -9.33 -8.07
CA LEU A 542 23.62 -9.02 -6.91
C LEU A 542 24.51 -9.01 -5.67
N LEU A 543 24.98 -7.82 -5.29
CA LEU A 543 25.99 -7.65 -4.24
C LEU A 543 25.35 -7.44 -2.87
N ASP A 544 26.13 -7.74 -1.82
CA ASP A 544 25.76 -7.48 -0.42
C ASP A 544 24.39 -8.08 0.00
N GLY A 545 24.07 -9.29 -0.45
CA GLY A 545 22.80 -9.97 -0.15
C GLY A 545 22.50 -10.08 1.35
N TRP A 546 23.54 -10.19 2.16
CA TRP A 546 23.44 -10.18 3.62
C TRP A 546 22.76 -8.92 4.17
N ALA A 547 22.95 -7.76 3.53
CA ALA A 547 22.33 -6.50 3.96
C ALA A 547 20.80 -6.48 3.72
N MET A 548 20.33 -7.19 2.72
CA MET A 548 18.91 -7.34 2.43
C MET A 548 18.25 -8.37 3.34
N LEU A 549 18.93 -9.50 3.57
CA LEU A 549 18.40 -10.63 4.37
C LEU A 549 18.44 -10.40 5.88
N GLY A 550 19.35 -9.58 6.34
CA GLY A 550 19.54 -9.39 7.78
C GLY A 550 18.73 -8.29 8.42
N ARG A 551 17.69 -7.79 7.81
CA ARG A 551 16.77 -6.81 8.41
C ARG A 551 15.91 -7.46 9.49
N PRO A 552 15.58 -6.73 10.58
CA PRO A 552 14.60 -7.18 11.57
C PRO A 552 13.17 -7.00 11.03
N ASP A 553 12.82 -7.77 10.01
CA ASP A 553 11.59 -7.65 9.26
C ASP A 553 11.16 -9.05 8.82
N LEU A 554 9.94 -9.41 9.13
CA LEU A 554 9.35 -10.71 8.76
C LEU A 554 9.46 -10.99 7.25
N ARG A 555 9.41 -9.94 6.43
CA ARG A 555 9.46 -10.02 4.97
C ARG A 555 10.87 -9.87 4.38
N ALA A 556 11.92 -9.82 5.19
CA ALA A 556 13.28 -9.58 4.70
C ALA A 556 13.72 -10.57 3.62
N GLY A 557 13.41 -11.87 3.79
CA GLY A 557 13.72 -12.92 2.83
C GLY A 557 12.90 -12.82 1.54
N GLU A 558 11.60 -12.58 1.68
CA GLU A 558 10.65 -12.39 0.58
C GLU A 558 11.02 -11.16 -0.26
N ASP A 559 11.26 -10.02 0.38
CA ASP A 559 11.71 -8.78 -0.27
C ASP A 559 13.05 -8.94 -1.01
N ALA A 560 14.02 -9.64 -0.40
CA ALA A 560 15.31 -9.87 -1.02
C ALA A 560 15.15 -10.70 -2.30
N LEU A 561 14.40 -11.81 -2.22
CA LEU A 561 14.11 -12.68 -3.36
C LEU A 561 13.39 -11.92 -4.47
N ARG A 562 12.33 -11.16 -4.15
CA ARG A 562 11.57 -10.36 -5.11
C ARG A 562 12.48 -9.40 -5.89
N ARG A 563 13.35 -8.67 -5.19
CA ARG A 563 14.27 -7.69 -5.80
C ARG A 563 15.35 -8.35 -6.63
N TRP A 564 15.85 -9.51 -6.21
CA TRP A 564 16.83 -10.27 -6.99
C TRP A 564 16.19 -10.86 -8.25
N ILE A 565 15.00 -11.42 -8.15
CA ILE A 565 14.25 -11.91 -9.32
C ILE A 565 13.95 -10.76 -10.28
N GLY A 566 13.52 -9.59 -9.77
CA GLY A 566 13.26 -8.41 -10.59
C GLY A 566 14.49 -7.93 -11.38
N ALA A 567 15.67 -7.91 -10.75
CA ALA A 567 16.93 -7.59 -11.44
C ALA A 567 17.34 -8.70 -12.41
N ALA A 568 17.20 -9.97 -12.02
CA ALA A 568 17.53 -11.11 -12.86
C ALA A 568 16.60 -11.26 -14.07
N ALA A 569 15.34 -10.84 -13.96
CA ALA A 569 14.38 -10.84 -15.07
C ALA A 569 14.74 -9.86 -16.21
N LEU A 570 15.64 -8.91 -15.96
CA LEU A 570 16.17 -7.98 -16.96
C LEU A 570 17.40 -8.55 -17.70
N VAL A 571 17.92 -9.69 -17.26
CA VAL A 571 19.07 -10.38 -17.88
C VAL A 571 18.55 -11.30 -18.98
N ARG A 572 19.31 -11.43 -20.04
CA ARG A 572 19.04 -12.39 -21.13
C ARG A 572 18.88 -13.80 -20.57
N ASP A 573 18.15 -14.65 -21.28
CA ASP A 573 18.04 -16.05 -20.91
C ASP A 573 19.40 -16.79 -20.97
N GLN A 574 19.47 -17.98 -20.37
CA GLN A 574 20.67 -18.80 -20.36
C GLN A 574 21.13 -19.19 -21.76
N GLY A 575 20.21 -19.43 -22.71
CA GLY A 575 20.53 -19.78 -24.09
C GLY A 575 21.23 -18.63 -24.82
N ALA A 576 20.93 -17.38 -24.47
CA ALA A 576 21.61 -16.18 -24.96
C ALA A 576 22.82 -15.78 -24.09
N GLY A 577 23.31 -16.67 -23.19
CA GLY A 577 24.48 -16.46 -22.36
C GLY A 577 24.24 -15.65 -21.06
N GLY A 578 23.01 -15.29 -20.75
CA GLY A 578 22.67 -14.50 -19.58
C GLY A 578 23.07 -15.17 -18.26
N THR A 579 23.84 -14.46 -17.44
CA THR A 579 24.36 -14.99 -16.16
C THR A 579 24.14 -14.01 -15.03
N VAL A 580 23.67 -14.52 -13.89
CA VAL A 580 23.47 -13.76 -12.63
C VAL A 580 24.38 -14.33 -11.55
N VAL A 581 25.10 -13.47 -10.84
CA VAL A 581 25.88 -13.86 -9.66
C VAL A 581 25.25 -13.22 -8.43
N VAL A 582 24.81 -14.04 -7.47
CA VAL A 582 24.35 -13.55 -6.17
C VAL A 582 25.42 -13.78 -5.09
N VAL A 583 25.80 -12.69 -4.43
CA VAL A 583 26.77 -12.72 -3.32
C VAL A 583 26.00 -12.81 -2.00
N ALA A 584 25.67 -14.02 -1.63
CA ALA A 584 24.96 -14.38 -0.40
C ALA A 584 25.20 -15.86 -0.09
N GLU A 585 24.99 -16.25 1.19
CA GLU A 585 25.18 -17.64 1.62
C GLU A 585 24.28 -18.60 0.82
N PRO A 586 24.85 -19.58 0.09
CA PRO A 586 24.12 -20.45 -0.82
C PRO A 586 23.03 -21.31 -0.17
N THR A 587 23.16 -21.62 1.11
CA THR A 587 22.23 -22.49 1.86
C THR A 587 20.94 -21.77 2.24
N LEU A 588 20.91 -20.44 2.16
CA LEU A 588 19.73 -19.66 2.50
C LEU A 588 18.57 -19.90 1.51
N ARG A 589 17.37 -20.10 2.04
CA ARG A 589 16.18 -20.42 1.24
C ARG A 589 15.88 -19.43 0.12
N PRO A 590 15.93 -18.09 0.32
CA PRO A 590 15.73 -17.13 -0.77
C PRO A 590 16.77 -17.27 -1.88
N VAL A 591 18.03 -17.58 -1.54
CA VAL A 591 19.11 -17.81 -2.51
C VAL A 591 18.85 -19.07 -3.33
N GLN A 592 18.44 -20.17 -2.67
CA GLN A 592 18.06 -21.41 -3.31
C GLN A 592 16.83 -21.25 -4.23
N ALA A 593 15.86 -20.43 -3.83
CA ALA A 593 14.70 -20.11 -4.63
C ALA A 593 15.10 -19.33 -5.92
N LEU A 594 16.00 -18.37 -5.80
CA LEU A 594 16.55 -17.64 -6.94
C LEU A 594 17.29 -18.57 -7.91
N VAL A 595 18.22 -19.42 -7.41
CA VAL A 595 18.99 -20.39 -8.21
C VAL A 595 18.08 -21.33 -8.98
N ARG A 596 17.00 -21.78 -8.35
CA ARG A 596 16.03 -22.69 -8.97
C ARG A 596 14.97 -21.97 -9.78
N TRP A 597 14.90 -20.67 -9.73
CA TRP A 597 13.79 -19.86 -10.26
C TRP A 597 12.43 -20.40 -9.77
N ASP A 598 12.31 -20.53 -8.44
CA ASP A 598 11.12 -21.10 -7.77
C ASP A 598 10.57 -20.16 -6.68
N PRO A 599 10.07 -18.97 -7.06
CA PRO A 599 9.48 -18.05 -6.09
C PRO A 599 8.18 -18.59 -5.47
N VAL A 600 7.40 -19.34 -6.25
CA VAL A 600 6.14 -19.93 -5.76
C VAL A 600 6.39 -20.94 -4.67
N GLY A 601 7.31 -21.89 -4.87
CA GLY A 601 7.66 -22.87 -3.84
C GLY A 601 8.29 -22.23 -2.60
N HIS A 602 8.99 -21.09 -2.74
CA HIS A 602 9.47 -20.31 -1.59
C HIS A 602 8.29 -19.72 -0.80
N ALA A 603 7.36 -19.04 -1.47
CA ALA A 603 6.21 -18.41 -0.83
C ALA A 603 5.29 -19.42 -0.12
N VAL A 604 5.06 -20.60 -0.72
CA VAL A 604 4.25 -21.68 -0.11
C VAL A 604 4.92 -22.19 1.17
N ARG A 605 6.24 -22.42 1.17
CA ARG A 605 6.96 -22.84 2.39
C ARG A 605 6.93 -21.78 3.48
N GLU A 606 7.14 -20.52 3.11
CA GLU A 606 7.06 -19.39 4.05
C GLU A 606 5.65 -19.26 4.62
N LEU A 607 4.60 -19.44 3.82
CA LEU A 607 3.21 -19.44 4.27
C LEU A 607 2.96 -20.53 5.31
N ALA A 608 3.46 -21.73 5.08
CA ALA A 608 3.32 -22.85 6.02
C ALA A 608 4.00 -22.55 7.37
N GLU A 609 5.21 -21.98 7.34
CA GLU A 609 5.94 -21.60 8.57
C GLU A 609 5.22 -20.46 9.32
N ARG A 610 4.68 -19.47 8.59
CA ARG A 610 3.88 -18.41 9.21
C ARG A 610 2.58 -18.96 9.81
N ALA A 611 1.99 -19.99 9.20
CA ALA A 611 0.82 -20.66 9.75
C ALA A 611 1.12 -21.37 11.08
N GLU A 612 2.26 -22.07 11.17
CA GLU A 612 2.71 -22.73 12.41
C GLU A 612 2.97 -21.72 13.54
N LEU A 613 3.52 -20.54 13.20
CA LEU A 613 3.89 -19.50 14.15
C LEU A 613 2.76 -18.48 14.43
N GLY A 614 1.63 -18.58 13.75
CA GLY A 614 0.54 -17.61 13.88
C GLY A 614 0.85 -16.22 13.34
N PHE A 615 1.73 -16.09 12.32
CA PHE A 615 2.08 -14.83 11.69
C PHE A 615 1.19 -14.50 10.48
N PRO A 616 1.10 -13.19 10.09
CA PRO A 616 0.45 -12.79 8.85
C PRO A 616 1.07 -13.45 7.61
N PRO A 617 0.24 -13.77 6.61
CA PRO A 617 -1.16 -13.40 6.42
C PRO A 617 -2.17 -14.42 7.00
N VAL A 618 -1.72 -15.52 7.61
CA VAL A 618 -2.60 -16.55 8.17
C VAL A 618 -3.38 -16.02 9.37
N SER A 619 -2.74 -15.20 10.19
CA SER A 619 -3.39 -14.46 11.27
C SER A 619 -3.53 -12.98 10.89
N ARG A 620 -4.52 -12.32 11.48
CA ARG A 620 -4.67 -10.86 11.37
C ARG A 620 -4.05 -10.20 12.58
N MET A 621 -3.34 -9.11 12.35
CA MET A 621 -2.74 -8.32 13.42
C MET A 621 -3.24 -6.88 13.34
N ALA A 622 -3.52 -6.29 14.51
CA ALA A 622 -3.82 -4.87 14.65
C ALA A 622 -2.87 -4.28 15.67
N ALA A 623 -2.20 -3.18 15.32
CA ALA A 623 -1.29 -2.48 16.22
C ALA A 623 -1.93 -1.18 16.72
N VAL A 624 -1.94 -0.99 18.03
CA VAL A 624 -2.42 0.21 18.70
C VAL A 624 -1.22 0.94 19.29
N SER A 625 -1.06 2.20 18.94
CA SER A 625 0.05 3.04 19.42
C SER A 625 -0.46 4.32 20.07
N GLY A 626 0.12 4.69 21.20
CA GLY A 626 -0.28 5.88 21.95
C GLY A 626 0.62 6.13 23.16
N THR A 627 0.23 7.02 24.07
CA THR A 627 0.86 7.10 25.38
C THR A 627 0.62 5.81 26.15
N ALA A 628 1.51 5.46 27.09
CA ALA A 628 1.39 4.22 27.85
C ALA A 628 0.01 4.09 28.53
N GLU A 629 -0.47 5.16 29.15
CA GLU A 629 -1.80 5.21 29.78
C GLU A 629 -2.91 4.97 28.76
N ALA A 630 -2.89 5.68 27.62
CA ALA A 630 -3.94 5.55 26.60
C ALA A 630 -4.00 4.14 25.98
N VAL A 631 -2.86 3.46 25.80
CA VAL A 631 -2.83 2.08 25.30
C VAL A 631 -3.40 1.11 26.32
N VAL A 632 -3.08 1.29 27.61
CA VAL A 632 -3.63 0.47 28.70
C VAL A 632 -5.14 0.67 28.82
N ASP A 633 -5.60 1.92 28.83
CA ASP A 633 -7.03 2.26 28.90
C ASP A 633 -7.80 1.68 27.71
N PHE A 634 -7.23 1.80 26.50
CA PHE A 634 -7.82 1.21 25.29
C PHE A 634 -7.95 -0.31 25.40
N LEU A 635 -6.87 -1.01 25.83
CA LEU A 635 -6.89 -2.47 25.98
C LEU A 635 -7.87 -2.94 27.06
N ALA A 636 -8.11 -2.13 28.11
CA ALA A 636 -9.10 -2.43 29.13
C ALA A 636 -10.55 -2.23 28.66
N ALA A 637 -10.77 -1.35 27.68
CA ALA A 637 -12.10 -0.98 27.18
C ALA A 637 -12.49 -1.73 25.89
N VAL A 638 -11.53 -2.32 25.16
CA VAL A 638 -11.81 -2.99 23.88
C VAL A 638 -12.30 -4.42 24.12
N GLU A 639 -13.39 -4.77 23.44
CA GLU A 639 -13.84 -6.16 23.36
C GLU A 639 -13.05 -6.90 22.26
N LEU A 640 -12.19 -7.79 22.67
CA LEU A 640 -11.41 -8.62 21.76
C LEU A 640 -12.13 -9.96 21.49
N PRO A 641 -11.98 -10.55 20.28
CA PRO A 641 -12.40 -11.92 20.03
C PRO A 641 -11.77 -12.90 21.02
N SER A 642 -12.44 -13.99 21.32
CA SER A 642 -11.97 -14.97 22.31
C SER A 642 -10.66 -15.69 21.93
N ASP A 643 -10.30 -15.67 20.63
CA ASP A 643 -9.06 -16.22 20.07
C ASP A 643 -7.98 -15.15 19.85
N ALA A 644 -8.23 -13.91 20.26
CA ALA A 644 -7.25 -12.83 20.11
C ALA A 644 -6.17 -12.91 21.19
N GLU A 645 -4.93 -12.81 20.77
CA GLU A 645 -3.75 -12.73 21.62
C GLU A 645 -3.22 -11.31 21.65
N VAL A 646 -2.97 -10.74 22.83
CA VAL A 646 -2.40 -9.40 23.00
C VAL A 646 -0.89 -9.52 23.20
N LEU A 647 -0.12 -8.94 22.28
CA LEU A 647 1.33 -8.86 22.33
C LEU A 647 1.76 -7.45 22.79
N GLY A 648 2.33 -7.36 23.96
CA GLY A 648 2.73 -6.10 24.57
C GLY A 648 1.84 -5.70 25.75
N PRO A 649 1.76 -4.40 26.13
CA PRO A 649 2.37 -3.22 25.51
C PRO A 649 3.90 -3.15 25.66
N VAL A 650 4.57 -2.68 24.62
CA VAL A 650 6.03 -2.48 24.63
C VAL A 650 6.40 -1.02 24.33
N PRO A 651 7.43 -0.44 24.99
CA PRO A 651 7.93 0.87 24.63
C PRO A 651 8.47 0.90 23.20
N THR A 652 8.12 1.93 22.43
CA THR A 652 8.68 2.15 21.09
C THR A 652 9.67 3.29 21.11
N ALA A 653 10.80 3.13 20.40
CA ALA A 653 11.78 4.18 20.22
C ALA A 653 11.31 5.16 19.14
N GLY A 654 11.04 6.42 19.52
CA GLY A 654 10.75 7.51 18.61
C GLY A 654 9.35 8.11 18.75
N PRO A 655 9.13 9.33 18.28
CA PRO A 655 7.81 9.91 18.25
C PRO A 655 6.95 9.09 17.27
N VAL A 656 5.79 8.63 17.72
CA VAL A 656 4.75 8.15 16.84
C VAL A 656 4.38 9.34 15.97
N SER A 657 4.78 9.32 14.71
CA SER A 657 4.30 10.30 13.73
C SER A 657 2.82 10.04 13.51
N GLY A 658 2.04 10.55 14.44
CA GLY A 658 0.59 10.65 14.33
C GLY A 658 0.26 11.93 13.61
N ALA A 659 -0.56 11.84 12.60
CA ALA A 659 -1.25 12.87 11.87
C ALA A 659 -0.34 13.87 11.14
N GLY A 660 -0.32 13.72 9.83
CA GLY A 660 0.19 14.69 8.89
C GLY A 660 -0.33 16.10 9.15
N ARG A 661 0.53 16.92 9.74
CA ARG A 661 0.58 18.34 9.39
C ARG A 661 1.80 18.50 8.51
N ARG A 662 1.58 18.58 7.20
CA ARG A 662 2.53 19.27 6.33
C ARG A 662 2.70 20.67 6.92
N PRO A 663 3.93 21.17 7.15
CA PRO A 663 4.12 22.59 7.34
C PRO A 663 3.65 23.26 6.03
N GLU A 664 2.68 24.16 6.14
CA GLU A 664 2.35 25.06 5.04
C GLU A 664 3.64 25.75 4.60
N PRO A 665 3.95 25.85 3.30
CA PRO A 665 5.04 26.67 2.84
C PRO A 665 4.68 28.12 3.16
N GLY A 666 5.33 28.66 4.17
CA GLY A 666 5.25 30.09 4.47
C GLY A 666 5.72 30.89 3.27
N PRO A 667 5.15 32.09 3.05
CA PRO A 667 5.56 32.94 1.94
C PRO A 667 7.04 33.26 2.04
N PRO A 668 7.75 33.47 0.89
CA PRO A 668 9.17 33.71 0.90
C PRO A 668 9.47 35.02 1.66
N ALA A 669 10.36 34.93 2.64
CA ALA A 669 10.82 36.05 3.43
C ALA A 669 11.55 37.05 2.51
N ARG A 670 11.08 38.32 2.53
CA ARG A 670 11.82 39.46 1.93
C ARG A 670 13.07 39.72 2.76
N PRO A 671 14.22 40.04 2.15
CA PRO A 671 15.41 40.45 2.88
C PRO A 671 15.21 41.84 3.45
N GLY A 672 15.29 42.00 4.76
CA GLY A 672 15.35 43.26 5.47
C GLY A 672 16.76 43.50 6.03
N PRO A 673 17.20 44.75 6.20
CA PRO A 673 18.57 45.12 6.47
C PRO A 673 18.99 44.93 7.93
N GLY A 674 20.28 44.70 8.11
CA GLY A 674 21.02 44.32 9.28
C GLY A 674 20.71 45.02 10.62
N MET A 675 20.84 44.22 11.67
CA MET A 675 21.17 44.69 13.03
C MET A 675 22.15 43.73 13.70
N SER A 676 23.14 44.34 14.33
CA SER A 676 24.27 43.74 15.05
C SER A 676 23.85 43.04 16.35
N PRO A 677 24.68 42.15 16.90
CA PRO A 677 24.32 41.33 18.04
C PRO A 677 24.65 42.03 19.36
N SER A 678 23.72 41.99 20.31
CA SER A 678 24.01 42.13 21.76
C SER A 678 22.94 41.42 22.59
N ASP A 679 23.42 40.78 23.60
CA ASP A 679 22.82 40.22 24.80
C ASP A 679 22.48 38.75 24.82
N GLY A 680 23.43 38.09 25.51
CA GLY A 680 23.31 36.73 25.98
C GLY A 680 22.22 36.54 27.02
N THR A 681 21.32 35.61 26.73
CA THR A 681 20.56 34.91 27.73
C THR A 681 20.56 33.44 27.34
N GLU A 682 21.29 32.63 28.11
CA GLU A 682 21.30 31.19 27.99
C GLU A 682 19.87 30.63 28.09
N PRO A 683 19.41 29.80 27.14
CA PRO A 683 18.18 29.06 27.31
C PRO A 683 18.41 27.94 28.33
N GLN A 684 17.70 27.99 29.45
CA GLN A 684 17.63 26.88 30.40
C GLN A 684 17.16 25.61 29.67
N PRO A 685 17.75 24.43 29.98
CA PRO A 685 17.36 23.18 29.39
C PRO A 685 15.94 22.83 29.85
N ARG A 686 14.99 22.81 28.88
CA ARG A 686 13.68 22.22 29.10
C ARG A 686 13.88 20.74 29.39
N LYS A 687 13.44 20.29 30.59
CA LYS A 687 13.39 18.87 30.96
C LYS A 687 12.61 18.13 29.86
N PRO A 688 13.13 17.03 29.31
CA PRO A 688 12.37 16.19 28.39
C PRO A 688 11.27 15.49 29.18
N THR A 689 10.03 15.87 28.98
CA THR A 689 8.89 15.03 29.33
C THR A 689 8.89 13.88 28.33
N SER A 690 9.63 12.81 28.64
CA SER A 690 9.56 11.55 27.93
C SER A 690 8.22 10.88 28.24
N ALA A 691 7.18 11.21 27.49
CA ALA A 691 6.02 10.35 27.40
C ALA A 691 6.47 9.04 26.75
N ALA A 692 6.54 7.97 27.52
CA ALA A 692 6.83 6.65 27.00
C ALA A 692 5.68 6.30 26.02
N VAL A 693 6.01 6.10 24.75
CA VAL A 693 5.06 5.64 23.73
C VAL A 693 5.08 4.12 23.79
N CYS A 694 3.93 3.51 23.97
CA CYS A 694 3.76 2.06 23.97
C CYS A 694 2.97 1.61 22.75
N THR A 695 3.28 0.42 22.24
CA THR A 695 2.49 -0.26 21.22
C THR A 695 2.06 -1.61 21.73
N ALA A 696 0.79 -1.94 21.56
CA ALA A 696 0.27 -3.28 21.76
C ALA A 696 -0.26 -3.82 20.45
N THR A 697 -0.09 -5.10 20.19
CA THR A 697 -0.57 -5.78 18.99
C THR A 697 -1.53 -6.88 19.40
N ALA A 698 -2.71 -6.93 18.78
CA ALA A 698 -3.64 -8.04 18.92
C ALA A 698 -3.57 -8.92 17.68
N ALA A 699 -3.42 -10.22 17.87
CA ALA A 699 -3.39 -11.22 16.80
C ALA A 699 -4.56 -12.20 16.97
N THR A 700 -5.24 -12.55 15.88
CA THR A 700 -6.33 -13.53 15.86
C THR A 700 -6.21 -14.44 14.64
N ARG A 701 -6.61 -15.71 14.77
CA ARG A 701 -6.66 -16.69 13.69
C ARG A 701 -7.99 -16.68 12.93
N ALA A 702 -8.97 -15.85 13.34
CA ALA A 702 -10.29 -15.84 12.73
C ALA A 702 -10.26 -15.44 11.26
N THR A 703 -10.88 -16.25 10.41
CA THR A 703 -11.01 -16.04 8.96
C THR A 703 -12.16 -15.11 8.59
N GLU A 704 -13.07 -14.82 9.51
CA GLU A 704 -14.20 -13.91 9.31
C GLU A 704 -13.90 -12.50 9.86
N TYR A 705 -14.56 -11.50 9.27
CA TYR A 705 -14.40 -10.09 9.60
C TYR A 705 -14.62 -9.84 11.10
N THR A 706 -13.56 -9.67 11.84
CA THR A 706 -13.63 -9.31 13.25
C THR A 706 -13.56 -7.80 13.35
N HIS A 707 -14.69 -7.17 13.67
CA HIS A 707 -14.74 -5.76 14.02
C HIS A 707 -14.16 -5.60 15.42
N ILE A 708 -13.02 -4.93 15.53
CA ILE A 708 -12.57 -4.40 16.81
C ILE A 708 -13.42 -3.16 17.07
N ARG A 709 -14.49 -3.32 17.85
CA ARG A 709 -15.38 -2.24 18.22
C ARG A 709 -14.87 -1.63 19.53
N ALA A 710 -14.24 -0.45 19.45
CA ALA A 710 -14.07 0.39 20.62
C ALA A 710 -15.38 1.16 20.83
N GLU A 711 -16.09 0.93 21.93
CA GLU A 711 -17.16 1.82 22.34
C GLU A 711 -16.57 3.21 22.63
N GLN A 712 -17.35 4.24 22.33
CA GLN A 712 -17.01 5.66 22.47
C GLN A 712 -16.79 6.06 23.93
N THR A 713 -15.74 5.57 24.53
CA THR A 713 -15.22 6.15 25.77
C THR A 713 -14.06 7.05 25.37
N GLY A 714 -14.28 8.35 25.41
CA GLY A 714 -13.37 9.51 25.39
C GLY A 714 -11.86 9.33 25.14
N CYS A 715 -11.44 8.41 24.31
CA CYS A 715 -10.02 8.08 24.13
C CYS A 715 -9.42 8.87 22.96
N ASP A 716 -9.44 10.21 23.03
CA ASP A 716 -8.77 11.11 22.09
C ASP A 716 -7.23 10.99 22.08
N ARG A 717 -6.66 10.06 22.88
CA ARG A 717 -5.21 9.92 23.10
C ARG A 717 -4.57 8.75 22.35
N VAL A 718 -5.33 7.90 21.69
CA VAL A 718 -4.78 6.86 20.81
C VAL A 718 -4.41 7.50 19.47
N THR A 719 -3.13 7.50 19.13
CA THR A 719 -2.60 8.25 17.98
C THR A 719 -2.65 7.48 16.67
N SER A 720 -2.70 6.16 16.69
CA SER A 720 -2.89 5.35 15.48
C SER A 720 -3.31 3.92 15.78
N LEU A 721 -4.17 3.38 14.93
CA LEU A 721 -4.46 1.96 14.84
C LEU A 721 -3.95 1.49 13.47
N LYS A 722 -3.07 0.49 13.45
CA LYS A 722 -2.60 -0.15 12.23
C LYS A 722 -3.02 -1.61 12.24
N THR A 723 -3.71 -2.03 11.18
CA THR A 723 -4.00 -3.45 10.95
C THR A 723 -2.93 -4.03 10.04
N HIS A 724 -2.32 -5.13 10.45
CA HIS A 724 -1.36 -5.89 9.66
C HIS A 724 -1.97 -7.24 9.31
N LYS A 725 -1.86 -7.62 8.05
CA LYS A 725 -2.09 -8.98 7.58
C LYS A 725 -0.78 -9.70 7.45
#